data_85a3ac6be7ef300cdd019f9b66cd1035
#
_entry.id   85a3ac6be7ef300cdd019f9b66cd1035
#
_cell.length_a   1.000
_cell.length_b   1.000
_cell.length_c   1.000
_cell.angle_alpha   90.00
_cell.angle_beta   90.00
_cell.angle_gamma   90.00
#
_symmetry.space_group_name_H-M   'P 1'
#
loop_
_entity.id
_entity.type
_entity.pdbx_description
1 polymer ?
#
loop_
_entity_poly.entity_id
_entity_poly.type
_entity_poly.pdbx_seq_one_letter_code
_entity_poly.pdbx_strand_id
1 'polypeptide(L)'
;MTLNEAVERLRGDVDTNVDVYVERDTTPGVKKFTITRAFIRPPAIDPPARVLAVPAGPGQAAAKIGYFHMQHFSANSAGDLSDALALFDREKVKGIIMDLRGNPGGLYEQAQKVSDAFIKAGTLVSMVGVGGAQRKDETATDSGHEPTVPLAVLVNQNSASASEIVAGAVKNLDRGVVIGEGTFGKGSVQVLFDIPSPIPFGDRSDDDKLGLKLTTAQYLTPGDLSIQGTGVIPDVETDPLLVQKEGERSWIRLQPSTHRRREADYEWHLEHPSARKGEKPMELVSYLLQPKPGDKAHKNRSGDEDDESVEDQDETGESDDDQNQKTDFLIDFARDLLAQAKSSRRRDLVMGSKAFLDKVRAAEDKKVSQALEKQGVDWSAGPTNGQDPQLQLTLQPTTADAKITAGTQAKLKGVVKNVGRVPAFRVRAVLDSDNPIFDENEMVFGKIAPGESKSYELVVKVPASSFTRTDQIKASLYTQRGVVKAAGTDLLVNIEGKDRPMFAYTYQTIDDQKGSNRDGQVQRGEQVRMLVTVKNIGKGKAMHTEAVLRNGNGQEGILISAGRFEAKELAASETKTFSFIYEVRPDFKGDEYALDLAVADTTLGESLTDKIKVKIAPAGPAPEALSGTATITRDDAPLREAAGDSSLVVGRAPKGTVFKTSGKLGAFTRVDVDASRSAYVATADIKAGGNVHGTLKPEWQVTPPLLSVIAPTVVVGDSVHIKGHASDDRLVRDVYVRVWNRNAKIPVKKAFYQPNRLAGDRTKMDFEADIPLWAGSNLVQVFARESNEVQSLQTVVVLKRAPDGSIVAQPSPADSPPASPPAKK
;
A
#
# COMPACT_ATOMS: atom_id res chain seq x y z
N MET A 1 17.31 11.60 -5.09
CA MET A 1 16.24 12.20 -5.92
C MET A 1 15.12 11.18 -5.98
N THR A 2 13.89 11.54 -5.60
CA THR A 2 12.71 10.67 -5.74
C THR A 2 12.27 10.62 -7.21
N LEU A 3 11.41 9.66 -7.55
CA LEU A 3 10.84 9.56 -8.90
C LEU A 3 10.09 10.85 -9.27
N ASN A 4 9.30 11.40 -8.35
CA ASN A 4 8.54 12.64 -8.56
C ASN A 4 9.47 13.84 -8.80
N GLU A 5 10.55 13.99 -8.05
CA GLU A 5 11.55 15.03 -8.30
C GLU A 5 12.23 14.87 -9.66
N ALA A 6 12.46 13.62 -10.11
CA ALA A 6 12.99 13.36 -11.45
C ALA A 6 11.97 13.75 -12.52
N VAL A 7 10.69 13.40 -12.35
CA VAL A 7 9.61 13.74 -13.27
C VAL A 7 9.46 15.27 -13.38
N GLU A 8 9.44 15.99 -12.25
CA GLU A 8 9.35 17.45 -12.26
C GLU A 8 10.52 18.12 -13.01
N ARG A 9 11.74 17.59 -12.87
CA ARG A 9 12.91 18.10 -13.60
C ARG A 9 12.88 17.74 -15.08
N LEU A 10 12.29 16.62 -15.45
CA LEU A 10 12.11 16.20 -16.84
C LEU A 10 11.01 17.02 -17.54
N ARG A 11 9.97 17.44 -16.82
CA ARG A 11 8.93 18.34 -17.33
C ARG A 11 9.49 19.72 -17.68
N GLY A 12 8.81 20.43 -18.53
CA GLY A 12 9.11 21.80 -18.96
C GLY A 12 8.48 22.11 -20.30
N ASP A 13 8.71 23.31 -20.83
CA ASP A 13 8.12 23.76 -22.08
C ASP A 13 8.56 22.89 -23.27
N VAL A 14 7.63 22.66 -24.19
CA VAL A 14 7.90 21.94 -25.44
C VAL A 14 9.05 22.61 -26.19
N ASP A 15 9.85 21.82 -26.90
CA ASP A 15 11.04 22.23 -27.64
C ASP A 15 12.21 22.77 -26.80
N THR A 16 12.14 22.67 -25.45
CA THR A 16 13.29 22.93 -24.58
C THR A 16 14.10 21.64 -24.34
N ASN A 17 15.38 21.79 -24.01
CA ASN A 17 16.28 20.65 -23.78
C ASN A 17 16.45 20.38 -22.29
N VAL A 18 16.54 19.09 -21.94
CA VAL A 18 16.95 18.63 -20.62
C VAL A 18 18.12 17.65 -20.75
N ASP A 19 19.14 17.82 -19.91
CA ASP A 19 20.28 16.92 -19.85
C ASP A 19 20.06 15.87 -18.77
N VAL A 20 20.07 14.61 -19.17
CA VAL A 20 19.92 13.45 -18.28
C VAL A 20 21.24 12.68 -18.22
N TYR A 21 21.73 12.45 -17.02
CA TYR A 21 22.93 11.66 -16.77
C TYR A 21 22.53 10.29 -16.25
N VAL A 22 22.83 9.24 -17.00
CA VAL A 22 22.45 7.85 -16.70
C VAL A 22 23.66 7.03 -16.34
N GLU A 23 23.63 6.37 -15.19
CA GLU A 23 24.56 5.34 -14.76
C GLU A 23 23.86 3.97 -14.83
N ARG A 24 24.55 2.96 -15.37
CA ARG A 24 24.00 1.60 -15.51
C ARG A 24 25.04 0.59 -15.01
N ASP A 25 24.59 -0.38 -14.24
CA ASP A 25 25.43 -1.47 -13.73
C ASP A 25 26.15 -2.26 -14.83
N THR A 26 25.57 -2.28 -16.03
CA THR A 26 26.09 -3.02 -17.19
C THR A 26 27.09 -2.25 -18.02
N THR A 27 27.32 -0.95 -17.78
CA THR A 27 28.18 -0.10 -18.60
C THR A 27 28.99 0.86 -17.72
N PRO A 28 30.32 0.79 -17.71
CA PRO A 28 31.13 1.69 -16.91
C PRO A 28 30.94 3.16 -17.30
N GLY A 29 30.77 4.01 -16.29
CA GLY A 29 30.73 5.47 -16.41
C GLY A 29 29.33 6.05 -16.67
N VAL A 30 29.21 7.34 -16.38
CA VAL A 30 27.99 8.12 -16.55
C VAL A 30 27.88 8.61 -18.00
N LYS A 31 26.75 8.31 -18.66
CA LYS A 31 26.42 8.81 -20.00
C LYS A 31 25.45 9.98 -19.93
N LYS A 32 25.80 11.06 -20.62
CA LYS A 32 24.93 12.22 -20.79
C LYS A 32 24.01 12.02 -22.00
N PHE A 33 22.73 12.26 -21.82
CA PHE A 33 21.71 12.33 -22.88
C PHE A 33 21.08 13.73 -22.84
N THR A 34 21.04 14.42 -23.95
CA THR A 34 20.27 15.65 -24.11
C THR A 34 18.97 15.29 -24.81
N ILE A 35 17.84 15.50 -24.11
CA ILE A 35 16.50 15.16 -24.58
C ILE A 35 15.76 16.46 -24.84
N THR A 36 15.21 16.63 -26.06
CA THR A 36 14.30 17.74 -26.34
C THR A 36 12.91 17.39 -25.86
N ARG A 37 12.33 18.26 -25.05
CA ARG A 37 10.98 18.04 -24.51
C ARG A 37 9.94 18.12 -25.63
N ALA A 38 9.03 17.19 -25.63
CA ALA A 38 7.91 17.14 -26.56
C ALA A 38 6.64 16.79 -25.81
N PHE A 39 5.49 17.07 -26.41
CA PHE A 39 4.22 16.62 -25.85
C PHE A 39 4.11 15.09 -26.01
N ILE A 40 4.27 14.35 -24.90
CA ILE A 40 4.20 12.89 -24.88
C ILE A 40 2.71 12.49 -24.82
N ARG A 41 2.29 11.67 -25.79
CA ARG A 41 0.97 11.02 -25.81
C ARG A 41 1.17 9.51 -25.67
N PRO A 42 1.18 8.98 -24.44
CA PRO A 42 1.29 7.53 -24.26
C PRO A 42 0.15 6.82 -25.01
N PRO A 43 0.42 5.74 -25.73
CA PRO A 43 -0.63 4.97 -26.36
C PRO A 43 -1.51 4.33 -25.28
N ALA A 44 -2.82 4.26 -25.53
CA ALA A 44 -3.75 3.57 -24.63
C ALA A 44 -3.68 2.04 -24.83
N ILE A 45 -3.26 1.59 -26.01
CA ILE A 45 -3.04 0.18 -26.35
C ILE A 45 -1.52 -0.05 -26.44
N ASP A 46 -0.97 -0.69 -25.40
CA ASP A 46 0.45 -1.01 -25.32
C ASP A 46 0.63 -2.40 -24.66
N PRO A 47 1.39 -3.34 -25.25
CA PRO A 47 2.02 -3.26 -26.58
C PRO A 47 0.99 -3.16 -27.73
N PRO A 48 1.41 -2.80 -28.93
CA PRO A 48 0.51 -2.65 -30.09
C PRO A 48 -0.36 -3.89 -30.33
N ALA A 49 -1.58 -3.66 -30.82
CA ALA A 49 -2.52 -4.74 -31.13
C ALA A 49 -1.90 -5.79 -32.06
N ARG A 50 -2.20 -7.05 -31.82
CA ARG A 50 -1.61 -8.21 -32.54
C ARG A 50 -2.64 -9.26 -32.89
N VAL A 51 -2.27 -10.13 -33.81
CA VAL A 51 -3.08 -11.26 -34.24
C VAL A 51 -2.50 -12.55 -33.67
N LEU A 52 -3.32 -13.29 -32.96
CA LEU A 52 -2.99 -14.59 -32.38
C LEU A 52 -3.39 -15.70 -33.33
N ALA A 53 -2.44 -16.57 -33.67
CA ALA A 53 -2.72 -17.75 -34.45
C ALA A 53 -3.37 -18.83 -33.57
N VAL A 54 -4.43 -19.46 -34.06
CA VAL A 54 -5.02 -20.64 -33.44
C VAL A 54 -4.42 -21.86 -34.13
N PRO A 55 -3.76 -22.76 -33.39
CA PRO A 55 -3.25 -24.00 -34.00
C PRO A 55 -4.36 -24.80 -34.65
N ALA A 56 -4.12 -25.26 -35.89
CA ALA A 56 -5.05 -26.12 -36.59
C ALA A 56 -5.19 -27.47 -35.84
N GLY A 57 -6.40 -27.73 -35.33
CA GLY A 57 -6.73 -29.07 -34.79
C GLY A 57 -7.13 -30.04 -35.89
N PRO A 58 -7.20 -31.37 -35.60
CA PRO A 58 -7.71 -32.34 -36.57
C PRO A 58 -9.10 -31.95 -37.07
N GLY A 59 -9.20 -31.65 -38.38
CA GLY A 59 -10.47 -31.23 -39.00
C GLY A 59 -10.88 -29.77 -38.79
N GLN A 60 -10.04 -28.93 -38.19
CA GLN A 60 -10.26 -27.49 -38.02
C GLN A 60 -9.32 -26.68 -38.93
N ALA A 61 -9.86 -25.66 -39.59
CA ALA A 61 -9.04 -24.69 -40.28
C ALA A 61 -8.30 -23.77 -39.29
N ALA A 62 -7.07 -23.37 -39.63
CA ALA A 62 -6.36 -22.34 -38.86
C ALA A 62 -7.21 -21.07 -38.77
N ALA A 63 -7.32 -20.53 -37.57
CA ALA A 63 -8.05 -19.30 -37.29
C ALA A 63 -7.12 -18.21 -36.75
N LYS A 64 -7.53 -16.96 -36.90
CA LYS A 64 -6.83 -15.78 -36.37
C LYS A 64 -7.75 -15.07 -35.38
N ILE A 65 -7.23 -14.70 -34.23
CA ILE A 65 -7.95 -13.94 -33.22
C ILE A 65 -7.20 -12.63 -32.98
N GLY A 66 -7.91 -11.51 -33.05
CA GLY A 66 -7.33 -10.20 -32.71
C GLY A 66 -7.19 -10.06 -31.18
N TYR A 67 -6.10 -9.48 -30.73
CA TYR A 67 -5.82 -9.19 -29.34
C TYR A 67 -5.26 -7.78 -29.17
N PHE A 68 -5.78 -7.05 -28.19
CA PHE A 68 -5.19 -5.82 -27.71
C PHE A 68 -5.38 -5.67 -26.20
N HIS A 69 -4.39 -5.07 -25.55
CA HIS A 69 -4.43 -4.70 -24.15
C HIS A 69 -4.56 -3.17 -24.02
N MET A 70 -5.66 -2.71 -23.44
CA MET A 70 -5.90 -1.30 -23.17
C MET A 70 -5.54 -1.02 -21.71
N GLN A 71 -4.42 -0.30 -21.50
CA GLN A 71 -3.88 -0.08 -20.18
C GLN A 71 -4.67 0.99 -19.41
N HIS A 72 -5.20 2.00 -20.09
CA HIS A 72 -5.97 3.09 -19.49
C HIS A 72 -6.86 3.77 -20.56
N PHE A 73 -7.85 4.53 -20.09
CA PHE A 73 -8.73 5.30 -20.95
C PHE A 73 -8.23 6.75 -21.07
N SER A 74 -7.34 7.02 -22.02
CA SER A 74 -6.78 8.34 -22.35
C SER A 74 -7.48 8.96 -23.57
N ALA A 75 -7.13 10.18 -23.89
CA ALA A 75 -7.68 10.88 -25.07
C ALA A 75 -7.46 10.11 -26.40
N ASN A 76 -6.48 9.21 -26.44
CA ASN A 76 -6.13 8.43 -27.64
C ASN A 76 -6.88 7.10 -27.77
N SER A 77 -7.58 6.63 -26.73
CA SER A 77 -8.10 5.26 -26.65
C SER A 77 -9.00 4.87 -27.83
N ALA A 78 -9.88 5.75 -28.26
CA ALA A 78 -10.76 5.48 -29.42
C ALA A 78 -9.98 5.44 -30.74
N GLY A 79 -8.92 6.26 -30.88
CA GLY A 79 -8.04 6.26 -32.06
C GLY A 79 -7.23 4.96 -32.13
N ASP A 80 -6.55 4.60 -31.05
CA ASP A 80 -5.75 3.38 -30.96
C ASP A 80 -6.61 2.13 -31.19
N LEU A 81 -7.85 2.13 -30.68
CA LEU A 81 -8.82 1.08 -30.96
C LEU A 81 -9.20 1.01 -32.43
N SER A 82 -9.44 2.15 -33.09
CA SER A 82 -9.75 2.20 -34.54
C SER A 82 -8.63 1.57 -35.34
N ASP A 83 -7.37 1.87 -35.01
CA ASP A 83 -6.21 1.28 -35.70
C ASP A 83 -6.12 -0.23 -35.46
N ALA A 84 -6.40 -0.69 -34.25
CA ALA A 84 -6.47 -2.11 -33.91
C ALA A 84 -7.58 -2.84 -34.70
N LEU A 85 -8.78 -2.25 -34.78
CA LEU A 85 -9.90 -2.81 -35.53
C LEU A 85 -9.61 -2.85 -37.06
N ALA A 86 -8.96 -1.82 -37.60
CA ALA A 86 -8.51 -1.81 -39.01
C ALA A 86 -7.48 -2.91 -39.29
N LEU A 87 -6.55 -3.19 -38.35
CA LEU A 87 -5.65 -4.33 -38.43
C LEU A 87 -6.44 -5.65 -38.46
N PHE A 88 -7.42 -5.83 -37.58
CA PHE A 88 -8.19 -7.05 -37.41
C PHE A 88 -9.09 -7.34 -38.67
N ASP A 89 -9.68 -6.28 -39.23
CA ASP A 89 -10.44 -6.41 -40.48
C ASP A 89 -9.56 -6.85 -41.64
N ARG A 90 -8.39 -6.20 -41.81
CA ARG A 90 -7.40 -6.56 -42.84
C ARG A 90 -6.95 -8.02 -42.70
N GLU A 91 -6.70 -8.47 -41.46
CA GLU A 91 -6.26 -9.85 -41.16
C GLU A 91 -7.41 -10.86 -41.12
N LYS A 92 -8.65 -10.42 -41.27
CA LYS A 92 -9.90 -11.22 -41.24
C LYS A 92 -9.98 -12.14 -40.03
N VAL A 93 -9.81 -11.54 -38.84
CA VAL A 93 -9.89 -12.29 -37.59
C VAL A 93 -11.30 -12.87 -37.39
N LYS A 94 -11.38 -14.01 -36.70
CA LYS A 94 -12.64 -14.69 -36.38
C LYS A 94 -13.19 -14.35 -34.98
N GLY A 95 -12.46 -13.57 -34.21
CA GLY A 95 -12.84 -13.11 -32.87
C GLY A 95 -11.88 -12.06 -32.38
N ILE A 96 -12.26 -11.32 -31.36
CA ILE A 96 -11.46 -10.25 -30.75
C ILE A 96 -11.40 -10.46 -29.25
N ILE A 97 -10.20 -10.32 -28.70
CA ILE A 97 -9.94 -10.26 -27.25
C ILE A 97 -9.58 -8.82 -26.90
N MET A 98 -10.39 -8.20 -26.06
CA MET A 98 -10.12 -6.93 -25.40
C MET A 98 -9.64 -7.21 -23.99
N ASP A 99 -8.39 -6.91 -23.69
CA ASP A 99 -7.82 -7.10 -22.37
C ASP A 99 -7.87 -5.80 -21.58
N LEU A 100 -8.66 -5.78 -20.49
CA LEU A 100 -8.83 -4.67 -19.57
C LEU A 100 -8.27 -5.02 -18.17
N ARG A 101 -7.52 -6.11 -18.04
CA ARG A 101 -6.88 -6.44 -16.76
C ARG A 101 -5.86 -5.37 -16.41
N GLY A 102 -5.83 -4.96 -15.12
CA GLY A 102 -4.95 -3.88 -14.66
C GLY A 102 -5.37 -2.46 -15.06
N ASN A 103 -6.41 -2.29 -15.88
CA ASN A 103 -6.84 -0.98 -16.34
C ASN A 103 -7.70 -0.26 -15.26
N PRO A 104 -7.18 0.80 -14.58
CA PRO A 104 -7.89 1.50 -13.51
C PRO A 104 -9.04 2.38 -14.01
N GLY A 105 -9.21 2.49 -15.33
CA GLY A 105 -10.22 3.34 -15.96
C GLY A 105 -9.60 4.55 -16.66
N GLY A 106 -10.24 5.70 -16.50
CA GLY A 106 -9.83 6.96 -17.11
C GLY A 106 -11.01 7.78 -17.64
N LEU A 107 -10.86 8.35 -18.81
CA LEU A 107 -11.84 9.29 -19.37
C LEU A 107 -13.16 8.61 -19.75
N TYR A 108 -14.26 9.10 -19.15
CA TYR A 108 -15.63 8.63 -19.38
C TYR A 108 -16.03 8.62 -20.87
N GLU A 109 -15.71 9.70 -21.58
CA GLU A 109 -16.03 9.82 -23.01
C GLU A 109 -15.32 8.78 -23.86
N GLN A 110 -14.14 8.32 -23.42
CA GLN A 110 -13.41 7.29 -24.15
C GLN A 110 -14.02 5.90 -23.89
N ALA A 111 -14.49 5.64 -22.67
CA ALA A 111 -15.22 4.41 -22.37
C ALA A 111 -16.51 4.31 -23.21
N GLN A 112 -17.24 5.44 -23.34
CA GLN A 112 -18.40 5.52 -24.24
C GLN A 112 -18.05 5.19 -25.68
N LYS A 113 -17.03 5.84 -26.25
CA LYS A 113 -16.57 5.61 -27.65
C LYS A 113 -16.07 4.17 -27.88
N VAL A 114 -15.34 3.62 -26.92
CA VAL A 114 -14.87 2.23 -26.98
C VAL A 114 -16.04 1.26 -26.92
N SER A 115 -17.04 1.50 -26.08
CA SER A 115 -18.26 0.68 -26.03
C SER A 115 -19.06 0.78 -27.32
N ASP A 116 -19.23 2.00 -27.86
CA ASP A 116 -19.97 2.30 -29.08
C ASP A 116 -19.35 1.61 -30.31
N ALA A 117 -18.02 1.47 -30.36
CA ALA A 117 -17.30 0.79 -31.42
C ALA A 117 -17.66 -0.72 -31.58
N PHE A 118 -18.29 -1.31 -30.58
CA PHE A 118 -18.70 -2.73 -30.60
C PHE A 118 -20.21 -2.96 -30.53
N ILE A 119 -20.99 -1.97 -30.12
CA ILE A 119 -22.42 -2.11 -29.76
C ILE A 119 -23.27 -1.24 -30.68
N LYS A 120 -24.22 -1.85 -31.38
CA LYS A 120 -25.05 -1.18 -32.38
C LYS A 120 -26.22 -0.41 -31.82
N ALA A 121 -26.76 -0.85 -30.69
CA ALA A 121 -27.99 -0.26 -30.13
C ALA A 121 -28.12 -0.53 -28.62
N GLY A 122 -28.80 0.34 -27.92
CA GLY A 122 -29.05 0.28 -26.49
C GLY A 122 -28.31 1.37 -25.71
N THR A 123 -28.70 1.53 -24.45
CA THR A 123 -27.99 2.44 -23.54
C THR A 123 -26.67 1.81 -23.13
N LEU A 124 -25.54 2.48 -23.38
CA LEU A 124 -24.21 2.01 -23.03
C LEU A 124 -23.92 2.22 -21.54
N VAL A 125 -24.29 3.38 -21.05
CA VAL A 125 -24.11 3.79 -19.65
C VAL A 125 -25.08 4.89 -19.31
N SER A 126 -25.58 4.93 -18.09
CA SER A 126 -26.35 6.03 -17.53
C SER A 126 -25.59 6.68 -16.41
N MET A 127 -25.54 8.00 -16.36
CA MET A 127 -25.01 8.77 -15.25
C MET A 127 -26.18 9.36 -14.46
N VAL A 128 -26.23 9.09 -13.16
CA VAL A 128 -27.33 9.52 -12.30
C VAL A 128 -26.76 10.32 -11.14
N GLY A 129 -27.22 11.60 -11.03
CA GLY A 129 -26.83 12.49 -9.95
C GLY A 129 -27.40 12.10 -8.60
N VAL A 130 -26.93 12.72 -7.52
CA VAL A 130 -27.38 12.50 -6.15
C VAL A 130 -28.91 12.71 -6.04
N GLY A 131 -29.58 11.77 -5.38
CA GLY A 131 -31.04 11.81 -5.22
C GLY A 131 -31.86 11.49 -6.48
N GLY A 132 -31.24 10.95 -7.54
CA GLY A 132 -31.92 10.61 -8.80
C GLY A 132 -32.17 11.82 -9.71
N ALA A 133 -31.72 13.02 -9.31
CA ALA A 133 -31.78 14.21 -10.13
C ALA A 133 -30.69 14.17 -11.21
N GLN A 134 -30.98 14.67 -12.41
CA GLN A 134 -30.04 14.75 -13.53
C GLN A 134 -29.54 13.39 -14.02
N ARG A 135 -30.40 12.65 -14.70
CA ARG A 135 -30.03 11.46 -15.44
C ARG A 135 -29.54 11.83 -16.84
N LYS A 136 -28.40 11.27 -17.24
CA LYS A 136 -27.87 11.35 -18.60
C LYS A 136 -27.61 9.94 -19.09
N ASP A 137 -28.30 9.56 -20.18
CA ASP A 137 -28.13 8.28 -20.83
C ASP A 137 -27.30 8.44 -22.09
N GLU A 138 -26.24 7.63 -22.22
CA GLU A 138 -25.46 7.53 -23.44
C GLU A 138 -25.87 6.29 -24.18
N THR A 139 -26.29 6.46 -25.42
CA THR A 139 -26.80 5.38 -26.26
C THR A 139 -25.85 5.05 -27.39
N ALA A 140 -25.82 3.78 -27.78
CA ALA A 140 -25.04 3.32 -28.92
C ALA A 140 -25.55 3.91 -30.23
N THR A 141 -24.61 4.16 -31.14
CA THR A 141 -24.86 4.66 -32.50
C THR A 141 -24.50 3.58 -33.51
N ASP A 142 -25.45 3.12 -34.34
CA ASP A 142 -25.15 2.15 -35.39
C ASP A 142 -24.36 2.85 -36.52
N SER A 143 -23.05 2.64 -36.53
CA SER A 143 -22.16 3.15 -37.58
C SER A 143 -22.13 2.26 -38.80
N GLY A 144 -22.64 1.03 -38.71
CA GLY A 144 -22.55 -0.01 -39.73
C GLY A 144 -21.17 -0.66 -39.87
N HIS A 145 -20.20 -0.25 -39.01
CA HIS A 145 -18.81 -0.74 -39.04
C HIS A 145 -18.44 -1.56 -37.82
N GLU A 146 -19.37 -1.79 -36.88
CA GLU A 146 -19.11 -2.55 -35.66
C GLU A 146 -18.73 -4.01 -36.03
N PRO A 147 -17.65 -4.52 -35.43
CA PRO A 147 -17.24 -5.91 -35.67
C PRO A 147 -18.37 -6.89 -35.29
N THR A 148 -18.73 -7.81 -36.19
CA THR A 148 -19.75 -8.83 -35.94
C THR A 148 -19.17 -10.12 -35.37
N VAL A 149 -17.85 -10.24 -35.31
CA VAL A 149 -17.15 -11.40 -34.77
C VAL A 149 -17.36 -11.53 -33.26
N PRO A 150 -17.24 -12.74 -32.68
CA PRO A 150 -17.27 -12.94 -31.24
C PRO A 150 -16.26 -12.07 -30.51
N LEU A 151 -16.66 -11.53 -29.33
CA LEU A 151 -15.85 -10.67 -28.48
C LEU A 151 -15.69 -11.29 -27.10
N ALA A 152 -14.46 -11.33 -26.59
CA ALA A 152 -14.14 -11.63 -25.20
C ALA A 152 -13.49 -10.39 -24.55
N VAL A 153 -13.95 -10.04 -23.36
CA VAL A 153 -13.35 -8.98 -22.54
C VAL A 153 -12.72 -9.64 -21.32
N LEU A 154 -11.40 -9.48 -21.17
CA LEU A 154 -10.65 -9.98 -20.01
C LEU A 154 -10.66 -8.93 -18.93
N VAL A 155 -10.96 -9.30 -17.70
CA VAL A 155 -11.01 -8.40 -16.54
C VAL A 155 -10.38 -9.04 -15.30
N ASN A 156 -9.94 -8.20 -14.36
CA ASN A 156 -9.51 -8.63 -13.03
C ASN A 156 -9.91 -7.60 -11.96
N GLN A 157 -9.52 -7.83 -10.72
CA GLN A 157 -9.82 -6.94 -9.58
C GLN A 157 -9.29 -5.50 -9.76
N ASN A 158 -8.30 -5.27 -10.63
CA ASN A 158 -7.74 -3.95 -10.92
C ASN A 158 -8.45 -3.27 -12.11
N SER A 159 -9.40 -3.94 -12.76
CA SER A 159 -10.26 -3.32 -13.78
C SER A 159 -11.31 -2.47 -13.09
N ALA A 160 -11.23 -1.12 -13.23
CA ALA A 160 -12.07 -0.20 -12.48
C ALA A 160 -12.72 0.89 -13.36
N SER A 161 -13.81 1.52 -12.89
CA SER A 161 -14.39 2.75 -13.44
C SER A 161 -14.72 2.60 -14.95
N ALA A 162 -14.03 3.32 -15.86
CA ALA A 162 -14.25 3.26 -17.30
C ALA A 162 -14.16 1.83 -17.87
N SER A 163 -13.27 0.99 -17.33
CA SER A 163 -13.17 -0.44 -17.72
C SER A 163 -14.43 -1.19 -17.35
N GLU A 164 -15.06 -0.86 -16.23
CA GLU A 164 -16.30 -1.50 -15.78
C GLU A 164 -17.50 -1.04 -16.60
N ILE A 165 -17.49 0.21 -17.09
CA ILE A 165 -18.50 0.71 -18.04
C ILE A 165 -18.46 -0.15 -19.31
N VAL A 166 -17.27 -0.33 -19.90
CA VAL A 166 -17.11 -1.12 -21.14
C VAL A 166 -17.48 -2.60 -20.93
N ALA A 167 -16.94 -3.23 -19.88
CA ALA A 167 -17.23 -4.63 -19.56
C ALA A 167 -18.73 -4.84 -19.27
N GLY A 168 -19.36 -3.91 -18.51
CA GLY A 168 -20.77 -3.93 -18.19
C GLY A 168 -21.67 -3.71 -19.41
N ALA A 169 -21.31 -2.82 -20.33
CA ALA A 169 -22.03 -2.59 -21.57
C ALA A 169 -21.99 -3.84 -22.48
N VAL A 170 -20.79 -4.41 -22.69
CA VAL A 170 -20.60 -5.62 -23.49
C VAL A 170 -21.39 -6.80 -22.92
N LYS A 171 -21.35 -6.99 -21.60
CA LYS A 171 -22.07 -8.07 -20.90
C LYS A 171 -23.58 -7.89 -20.98
N ASN A 172 -24.09 -6.72 -20.56
CA ASN A 172 -25.50 -6.52 -20.32
C ASN A 172 -26.30 -6.31 -21.63
N LEU A 173 -25.62 -5.89 -22.73
CA LEU A 173 -26.20 -5.83 -24.06
C LEU A 173 -25.96 -7.11 -24.90
N ASP A 174 -25.53 -8.20 -24.27
CA ASP A 174 -25.33 -9.52 -24.89
C ASP A 174 -24.35 -9.51 -26.10
N ARG A 175 -23.39 -8.53 -26.12
CA ARG A 175 -22.45 -8.33 -27.24
C ARG A 175 -21.25 -9.26 -27.19
N GLY A 176 -20.78 -9.63 -26.03
CA GLY A 176 -19.60 -10.45 -25.87
C GLY A 176 -19.53 -11.07 -24.47
N VAL A 177 -18.58 -11.97 -24.26
CA VAL A 177 -18.35 -12.66 -22.99
C VAL A 177 -17.32 -11.94 -22.16
N VAL A 178 -17.57 -11.79 -20.86
CA VAL A 178 -16.61 -11.26 -19.88
C VAL A 178 -15.96 -12.44 -19.16
N ILE A 179 -14.63 -12.48 -19.14
CA ILE A 179 -13.82 -13.59 -18.62
C ILE A 179 -12.79 -13.03 -17.62
N GLY A 180 -12.57 -13.71 -16.53
CA GLY A 180 -11.56 -13.36 -15.55
C GLY A 180 -12.07 -13.31 -14.14
N GLU A 181 -11.61 -12.35 -13.35
CA GLU A 181 -12.04 -12.13 -11.96
C GLU A 181 -13.07 -11.00 -11.89
N GLY A 182 -13.84 -10.94 -10.79
CA GLY A 182 -14.73 -9.81 -10.54
C GLY A 182 -13.95 -8.50 -10.47
N THR A 183 -14.50 -7.43 -11.07
CA THR A 183 -13.86 -6.12 -11.14
C THR A 183 -13.93 -5.34 -9.83
N PHE A 184 -13.27 -4.19 -9.74
CA PHE A 184 -13.07 -3.41 -8.53
C PHE A 184 -14.38 -2.88 -7.89
N GLY A 185 -15.31 -2.39 -8.69
CA GLY A 185 -16.61 -1.88 -8.21
C GLY A 185 -16.70 -0.36 -8.03
N LYS A 186 -15.92 0.43 -8.79
CA LYS A 186 -15.95 1.89 -8.73
C LYS A 186 -17.01 2.47 -9.68
N GLY A 187 -18.21 2.66 -9.15
CA GLY A 187 -19.34 3.27 -9.86
C GLY A 187 -19.54 4.77 -9.61
N SER A 188 -18.65 5.41 -8.84
CA SER A 188 -18.77 6.84 -8.49
C SER A 188 -18.16 7.75 -9.57
N VAL A 189 -18.84 8.89 -9.83
CA VAL A 189 -18.38 9.96 -10.71
C VAL A 189 -17.83 11.10 -9.87
N GLN A 190 -16.59 11.49 -10.09
CA GLN A 190 -15.93 12.58 -9.41
C GLN A 190 -15.70 13.75 -10.39
N VAL A 191 -16.09 14.95 -10.00
CA VAL A 191 -15.86 16.19 -10.72
C VAL A 191 -14.88 17.05 -9.96
N LEU A 192 -13.89 17.57 -10.66
CA LEU A 192 -12.94 18.54 -10.13
C LEU A 192 -13.54 19.94 -10.34
N PHE A 193 -13.75 20.66 -9.24
CA PHE A 193 -14.18 22.04 -9.26
C PHE A 193 -12.98 22.94 -8.97
N ASP A 194 -12.66 23.84 -9.89
CA ASP A 194 -11.69 24.88 -9.63
C ASP A 194 -12.30 25.90 -8.65
N ILE A 195 -11.71 26.00 -7.47
CA ILE A 195 -12.14 27.00 -6.47
C ILE A 195 -11.25 28.22 -6.65
N PRO A 196 -11.82 29.40 -6.94
CA PRO A 196 -11.08 30.65 -6.85
C PRO A 196 -10.57 30.79 -5.42
N SER A 197 -9.25 30.92 -5.22
CA SER A 197 -8.69 31.10 -3.88
C SER A 197 -9.28 32.38 -3.25
N PRO A 198 -9.98 32.29 -2.09
CA PRO A 198 -10.54 33.45 -1.42
C PRO A 198 -9.50 34.26 -0.63
N ILE A 199 -8.24 33.88 -0.65
CA ILE A 199 -7.18 34.51 0.14
C ILE A 199 -6.33 35.40 -0.77
N PRO A 200 -6.42 36.75 -0.63
CA PRO A 200 -5.57 37.66 -1.36
C PRO A 200 -4.22 37.81 -0.66
N PHE A 201 -3.32 36.86 -0.87
CA PHE A 201 -1.93 36.99 -0.41
C PHE A 201 -0.97 36.63 -1.53
N GLY A 202 -0.29 37.66 -2.02
CA GLY A 202 0.97 37.57 -2.79
C GLY A 202 0.82 37.12 -4.23
N ASP A 203 1.72 37.59 -5.05
CA ASP A 203 1.93 37.23 -6.46
C ASP A 203 1.87 35.71 -6.66
N ARG A 204 0.71 35.18 -7.03
CA ARG A 204 0.53 33.80 -7.46
C ARG A 204 0.39 33.78 -8.97
N SER A 205 1.11 32.86 -9.60
CA SER A 205 0.89 32.53 -10.99
C SER A 205 -0.53 31.96 -11.19
N ASP A 206 -1.10 32.12 -12.38
CA ASP A 206 -2.43 31.58 -12.76
C ASP A 206 -2.56 30.05 -12.56
N ASP A 207 -1.49 29.35 -12.21
CA ASP A 207 -1.42 27.90 -12.01
C ASP A 207 -1.77 27.45 -10.58
N ASP A 208 -1.86 28.33 -9.60
CA ASP A 208 -2.21 28.00 -8.21
C ASP A 208 -3.75 27.88 -8.00
N LYS A 209 -4.41 27.00 -8.72
CA LYS A 209 -5.84 26.72 -8.55
C LYS A 209 -6.06 25.67 -7.48
N LEU A 210 -6.88 25.98 -6.47
CA LEU A 210 -7.39 24.99 -5.54
C LEU A 210 -8.45 24.14 -6.25
N GLY A 211 -8.22 22.84 -6.39
CA GLY A 211 -9.18 21.90 -6.93
C GLY A 211 -9.98 21.20 -5.82
N LEU A 212 -11.30 21.28 -5.86
CA LEU A 212 -12.18 20.48 -5.01
C LEU A 212 -12.71 19.29 -5.81
N LYS A 213 -12.30 18.08 -5.46
CA LYS A 213 -12.78 16.84 -6.07
C LYS A 213 -14.00 16.33 -5.31
N LEU A 214 -15.18 16.41 -5.93
CA LEU A 214 -16.43 15.95 -5.33
C LEU A 214 -17.06 14.80 -6.11
N THR A 215 -17.61 13.80 -5.40
CA THR A 215 -18.46 12.78 -5.99
C THR A 215 -19.86 13.37 -6.19
N THR A 216 -20.31 13.49 -7.45
CA THR A 216 -21.55 14.16 -7.83
C THR A 216 -22.59 13.23 -8.45
N ALA A 217 -22.18 12.06 -8.94
CA ALA A 217 -23.04 11.11 -9.62
C ALA A 217 -22.53 9.68 -9.49
N GLN A 218 -23.31 8.73 -10.00
CA GLN A 218 -22.95 7.33 -10.14
C GLN A 218 -23.19 6.84 -11.57
N TYR A 219 -22.39 5.86 -11.99
CA TYR A 219 -22.61 5.14 -13.24
C TYR A 219 -23.56 3.96 -13.03
N LEU A 220 -24.48 3.78 -13.97
CA LEU A 220 -25.29 2.59 -14.11
C LEU A 220 -24.99 1.95 -15.47
N THR A 221 -24.71 0.64 -15.47
CA THR A 221 -24.56 -0.15 -16.69
C THR A 221 -25.94 -0.50 -17.28
N PRO A 222 -26.03 -0.99 -18.53
CA PRO A 222 -27.32 -1.28 -19.16
C PRO A 222 -28.24 -2.11 -18.27
N GLY A 223 -29.50 -1.71 -18.20
CA GLY A 223 -30.50 -2.26 -17.30
C GLY A 223 -30.55 -1.62 -15.92
N ASP A 224 -29.98 -0.40 -15.80
CA ASP A 224 -29.89 0.39 -14.56
C ASP A 224 -29.17 -0.32 -13.42
N LEU A 225 -28.11 -1.07 -13.75
CA LEU A 225 -27.36 -1.86 -12.79
C LEU A 225 -26.15 -1.09 -12.28
N SER A 226 -26.11 -0.87 -10.98
CA SER A 226 -24.97 -0.27 -10.33
C SER A 226 -23.83 -1.26 -10.18
N ILE A 227 -22.61 -0.81 -10.52
CA ILE A 227 -21.37 -1.55 -10.27
C ILE A 227 -20.75 -1.17 -8.91
N GLN A 228 -21.29 -0.15 -8.24
CA GLN A 228 -20.75 0.39 -7.00
C GLN A 228 -20.64 -0.69 -5.91
N GLY A 229 -19.42 -0.93 -5.44
CA GLY A 229 -19.09 -1.91 -4.41
C GLY A 229 -19.17 -3.37 -4.83
N THR A 230 -19.77 -3.69 -5.99
CA THR A 230 -19.92 -5.07 -6.49
C THR A 230 -19.07 -5.39 -7.71
N GLY A 231 -18.77 -4.38 -8.53
CA GLY A 231 -18.10 -4.56 -9.80
C GLY A 231 -18.94 -5.29 -10.85
N VAL A 232 -18.29 -5.65 -11.96
CA VAL A 232 -18.83 -6.53 -12.99
C VAL A 232 -18.40 -7.95 -12.68
N ILE A 233 -19.35 -8.82 -12.42
CA ILE A 233 -19.10 -10.27 -12.26
C ILE A 233 -18.92 -10.89 -13.64
N PRO A 234 -17.82 -11.62 -13.93
CA PRO A 234 -17.58 -12.25 -15.21
C PRO A 234 -18.63 -13.30 -15.55
N ASP A 235 -18.79 -13.61 -16.84
CA ASP A 235 -19.59 -14.75 -17.30
C ASP A 235 -18.87 -16.08 -17.05
N VAL A 236 -17.56 -16.09 -17.35
CA VAL A 236 -16.67 -17.17 -17.01
C VAL A 236 -15.71 -16.66 -15.98
N GLU A 237 -15.95 -16.95 -14.72
CA GLU A 237 -15.03 -16.61 -13.64
C GLU A 237 -13.83 -17.55 -13.69
N THR A 238 -12.64 -17.00 -13.54
CA THR A 238 -11.40 -17.78 -13.55
C THR A 238 -10.69 -17.63 -12.22
N ASP A 239 -10.30 -18.78 -11.63
CA ASP A 239 -9.60 -18.80 -10.34
C ASP A 239 -8.19 -19.34 -10.51
N PRO A 240 -7.16 -18.52 -10.25
CA PRO A 240 -5.78 -18.99 -10.24
C PRO A 240 -5.52 -19.87 -9.02
N LEU A 241 -5.17 -21.13 -9.22
CA LEU A 241 -4.72 -22.06 -8.17
C LEU A 241 -3.21 -22.04 -8.06
N LEU A 242 -2.69 -22.12 -6.85
CA LEU A 242 -1.25 -22.13 -6.60
C LEU A 242 -0.85 -23.44 -5.91
N VAL A 243 0.18 -24.11 -6.46
CA VAL A 243 0.81 -25.28 -5.85
C VAL A 243 2.32 -25.13 -6.03
N GLN A 244 2.98 -24.57 -5.03
CA GLN A 244 4.42 -24.31 -5.06
C GLN A 244 5.07 -24.75 -3.76
N LYS A 245 6.33 -25.23 -3.84
CA LYS A 245 7.13 -25.55 -2.68
C LYS A 245 8.50 -24.89 -2.79
N GLU A 246 8.89 -24.19 -1.74
CA GLU A 246 10.18 -23.55 -1.63
C GLU A 246 10.82 -23.92 -0.29
N GLY A 247 11.84 -24.77 -0.32
CA GLY A 247 12.45 -25.33 0.89
C GLY A 247 11.42 -26.11 1.72
N GLU A 248 11.26 -25.73 2.99
CA GLU A 248 10.25 -26.32 3.88
C GLU A 248 8.85 -25.72 3.69
N ARG A 249 8.72 -24.58 3.00
CA ARG A 249 7.46 -23.85 2.85
C ARG A 249 6.70 -24.34 1.62
N SER A 250 5.42 -24.68 1.83
CA SER A 250 4.47 -24.96 0.77
C SER A 250 3.47 -23.80 0.64
N TRP A 251 3.32 -23.32 -0.58
CA TRP A 251 2.33 -22.32 -0.95
C TRP A 251 1.26 -23.04 -1.76
N ILE A 252 0.14 -23.38 -1.09
CA ILE A 252 -0.96 -24.07 -1.72
C ILE A 252 -2.20 -23.24 -1.53
N ARG A 253 -2.85 -22.89 -2.63
CA ARG A 253 -4.15 -22.23 -2.66
C ARG A 253 -5.02 -22.93 -3.73
N LEU A 254 -6.00 -23.70 -3.27
CA LEU A 254 -6.90 -24.49 -4.12
C LEU A 254 -8.33 -23.92 -4.12
N GLN A 255 -8.53 -22.73 -3.57
CA GLN A 255 -9.79 -21.99 -3.64
C GLN A 255 -9.53 -20.52 -3.97
N PRO A 256 -10.55 -19.81 -4.51
CA PRO A 256 -10.47 -18.37 -4.70
C PRO A 256 -10.16 -17.65 -3.40
N SER A 257 -9.33 -16.60 -3.45
CA SER A 257 -9.18 -15.71 -2.30
C SER A 257 -10.48 -14.95 -2.07
N THR A 258 -10.92 -14.86 -0.81
CA THR A 258 -12.06 -14.04 -0.42
C THR A 258 -11.65 -12.58 -0.22
N HIS A 259 -10.34 -12.33 -0.06
CA HIS A 259 -9.77 -10.99 0.12
C HIS A 259 -9.38 -10.37 -1.24
N ARG A 260 -10.39 -10.03 -2.03
CA ARG A 260 -10.22 -9.23 -3.25
C ARG A 260 -10.34 -7.76 -2.87
N ARG A 261 -9.42 -6.91 -3.32
CA ARG A 261 -9.56 -5.45 -3.18
C ARG A 261 -10.77 -5.00 -4.00
N ARG A 262 -11.76 -4.41 -3.33
CA ARG A 262 -12.95 -3.84 -3.95
C ARG A 262 -13.22 -2.46 -3.36
N GLU A 263 -13.94 -1.63 -4.10
CA GLU A 263 -14.44 -0.34 -3.59
C GLU A 263 -15.21 -0.50 -2.26
N ALA A 264 -15.92 -1.64 -2.09
CA ALA A 264 -16.66 -1.96 -0.87
C ALA A 264 -15.77 -2.20 0.37
N ASP A 265 -14.47 -2.41 0.20
CA ASP A 265 -13.54 -2.67 1.29
C ASP A 265 -12.93 -1.38 1.86
N TYR A 266 -13.12 -0.24 1.18
CA TYR A 266 -12.70 1.06 1.67
C TYR A 266 -13.68 1.60 2.72
N GLU A 267 -13.16 2.28 3.71
CA GLU A 267 -13.91 2.83 4.85
C GLU A 267 -15.05 3.77 4.43
N TRP A 268 -14.83 4.53 3.36
CA TRP A 268 -15.77 5.49 2.79
C TRP A 268 -16.14 5.07 1.37
N HIS A 269 -17.18 4.26 1.21
CA HIS A 269 -17.72 3.91 -0.08
C HIS A 269 -19.22 4.22 -0.15
N LEU A 270 -19.71 4.50 -1.36
CA LEU A 270 -21.12 4.70 -1.60
C LEU A 270 -21.80 3.34 -1.82
N GLU A 271 -23.01 3.18 -1.32
CA GLU A 271 -23.88 2.04 -1.66
C GLU A 271 -24.97 2.47 -2.65
N HIS A 272 -25.40 1.55 -3.51
CA HIS A 272 -26.51 1.78 -4.41
C HIS A 272 -27.52 0.62 -4.36
N PRO A 273 -28.85 0.89 -4.28
CA PRO A 273 -29.88 -0.16 -4.16
C PRO A 273 -29.94 -1.14 -5.33
N SER A 274 -29.56 -0.72 -6.55
CA SER A 274 -29.57 -1.57 -7.74
C SER A 274 -28.30 -2.40 -7.93
N ALA A 275 -27.36 -2.39 -6.97
CA ALA A 275 -26.20 -3.25 -7.01
C ALA A 275 -26.66 -4.73 -6.87
N ARG A 276 -26.19 -5.57 -7.79
CA ARG A 276 -26.55 -7.01 -7.79
C ARG A 276 -25.71 -7.77 -6.76
N LYS A 277 -26.03 -7.61 -5.49
CA LYS A 277 -25.40 -8.41 -4.43
C LYS A 277 -25.74 -9.89 -4.64
N GLY A 278 -24.72 -10.74 -4.81
CA GLY A 278 -24.90 -12.19 -4.96
C GLY A 278 -25.13 -12.70 -6.39
N GLU A 279 -24.90 -11.88 -7.42
CA GLU A 279 -24.81 -12.38 -8.81
C GLU A 279 -23.71 -13.45 -8.89
N LYS A 280 -24.00 -14.56 -9.59
CA LYS A 280 -23.04 -15.66 -9.78
C LYS A 280 -22.59 -15.70 -11.24
N PRO A 281 -21.34 -16.11 -11.51
CA PRO A 281 -20.89 -16.37 -12.86
C PRO A 281 -21.70 -17.50 -13.49
N MET A 282 -21.77 -17.53 -14.83
CA MET A 282 -22.41 -18.64 -15.54
C MET A 282 -21.56 -19.91 -15.45
N GLU A 283 -20.25 -19.76 -15.47
CA GLU A 283 -19.27 -20.85 -15.45
C GLU A 283 -18.06 -20.45 -14.59
N LEU A 284 -17.42 -21.45 -13.98
CA LEU A 284 -16.19 -21.30 -13.22
C LEU A 284 -15.11 -22.19 -13.80
N VAL A 285 -13.91 -21.64 -13.99
CA VAL A 285 -12.72 -22.37 -14.49
C VAL A 285 -11.54 -22.05 -13.59
N SER A 286 -11.13 -23.02 -12.78
CA SER A 286 -9.89 -22.88 -12.01
C SER A 286 -8.70 -23.39 -12.83
N TYR A 287 -7.55 -22.74 -12.75
CA TYR A 287 -6.36 -23.08 -13.49
C TYR A 287 -5.09 -22.99 -12.62
N LEU A 288 -4.08 -23.81 -12.91
CA LEU A 288 -2.85 -23.83 -12.17
C LEU A 288 -1.91 -22.71 -12.65
N LEU A 289 -1.61 -21.76 -11.76
CA LEU A 289 -0.54 -20.78 -11.99
C LEU A 289 0.80 -21.50 -12.09
N GLN A 290 1.51 -21.23 -13.17
CA GLN A 290 2.88 -21.71 -13.34
C GLN A 290 3.85 -20.60 -12.93
N PRO A 291 4.73 -20.85 -11.94
CA PRO A 291 5.74 -19.86 -11.57
C PRO A 291 6.68 -19.62 -12.75
N LYS A 292 7.05 -18.37 -12.98
CA LYS A 292 8.04 -18.01 -14.00
C LYS A 292 9.41 -18.57 -13.60
N PRO A 293 10.22 -19.06 -14.55
CA PRO A 293 11.62 -19.36 -14.26
C PRO A 293 12.35 -18.07 -13.90
N GLY A 294 12.76 -17.94 -12.62
CA GLY A 294 13.42 -16.73 -12.12
C GLY A 294 12.57 -15.88 -11.16
N ASP A 295 11.29 -16.14 -11.02
CA ASP A 295 10.49 -15.56 -9.96
C ASP A 295 11.05 -16.00 -8.60
N LYS A 296 11.70 -15.08 -7.90
CA LYS A 296 11.86 -15.22 -6.45
C LYS A 296 10.43 -15.25 -5.92
N ALA A 297 10.06 -16.40 -5.32
CA ALA A 297 8.72 -16.70 -4.81
C ALA A 297 7.97 -15.43 -4.36
N HIS A 298 6.73 -15.28 -4.82
CA HIS A 298 5.89 -14.13 -4.51
C HIS A 298 6.15 -13.64 -3.09
N LYS A 299 6.84 -12.52 -2.95
CA LYS A 299 6.87 -11.79 -1.68
C LYS A 299 5.41 -11.59 -1.32
N ASN A 300 5.02 -12.13 -0.17
CA ASN A 300 3.67 -12.03 0.34
C ASN A 300 3.08 -10.62 0.09
N ARG A 301 2.09 -10.51 -0.74
CA ARG A 301 1.15 -9.38 -0.74
C ARG A 301 0.23 -9.38 0.49
N SER A 302 0.43 -10.28 1.42
CA SER A 302 -0.37 -10.42 2.64
C SER A 302 0.43 -10.03 3.89
N GLY A 303 1.03 -8.86 3.96
CA GLY A 303 1.78 -8.53 5.16
C GLY A 303 2.32 -7.13 5.33
N ASP A 304 2.23 -6.29 4.33
CA ASP A 304 2.76 -4.91 4.41
C ASP A 304 1.66 -3.84 4.15
N GLU A 305 0.41 -4.10 4.51
CA GLU A 305 -0.72 -3.18 4.28
C GLU A 305 -1.09 -2.31 5.49
N ASP A 306 -0.21 -2.13 6.47
CA ASP A 306 -0.45 -1.17 7.57
C ASP A 306 0.27 0.17 7.34
N ASP A 307 0.59 0.53 6.10
CA ASP A 307 1.11 1.86 5.77
C ASP A 307 -0.01 2.74 5.20
N GLU A 308 -0.78 3.38 6.10
CA GLU A 308 -1.71 4.47 5.78
C GLU A 308 -1.01 5.74 5.24
N SER A 309 0.28 5.69 4.93
CA SER A 309 1.04 6.82 4.38
C SER A 309 1.22 6.78 2.86
N VAL A 310 0.43 5.96 2.14
CA VAL A 310 0.44 5.92 0.67
C VAL A 310 -0.84 6.59 0.10
N GLU A 311 -1.07 7.83 0.50
CA GLU A 311 -1.66 8.80 -0.42
C GLU A 311 -0.54 9.24 -1.36
N ASP A 312 -0.73 9.04 -2.67
CA ASP A 312 0.18 9.40 -3.77
C ASP A 312 1.38 8.47 -4.06
N GLN A 313 1.16 7.17 -4.12
CA GLN A 313 1.98 6.36 -5.02
C GLN A 313 1.16 6.01 -6.25
N ASP A 314 1.68 6.52 -7.37
CA ASP A 314 1.21 6.31 -8.72
C ASP A 314 0.54 4.94 -8.92
N GLU A 315 -0.68 4.97 -9.45
CA GLU A 315 -1.48 3.80 -9.88
C GLU A 315 -0.81 2.98 -11.00
N THR A 316 0.49 3.10 -11.20
CA THR A 316 1.29 2.39 -12.23
C THR A 316 2.14 1.26 -11.66
N GLY A 317 1.80 0.73 -10.50
CA GLY A 317 2.47 -0.45 -9.92
C GLY A 317 2.14 -1.77 -10.62
N GLU A 318 1.94 -1.79 -11.93
CA GLU A 318 2.12 -3.00 -12.73
C GLU A 318 3.62 -3.22 -12.90
N SER A 319 4.13 -4.26 -12.24
CA SER A 319 5.42 -4.77 -12.62
C SER A 319 5.40 -5.07 -14.13
N ASP A 320 6.40 -4.61 -14.87
CA ASP A 320 6.70 -4.97 -16.28
C ASP A 320 6.73 -6.49 -16.56
N ASP A 321 6.45 -7.27 -15.55
CA ASP A 321 6.49 -8.73 -15.52
C ASP A 321 5.36 -9.41 -16.28
N ASP A 322 4.22 -8.78 -16.54
CA ASP A 322 3.15 -9.41 -17.31
C ASP A 322 3.41 -9.44 -18.84
N GLN A 323 4.31 -8.61 -19.33
CA GLN A 323 4.57 -8.51 -20.77
C GLN A 323 5.47 -9.63 -21.33
N ASN A 324 6.16 -10.38 -20.49
CA ASN A 324 7.16 -11.38 -20.95
C ASN A 324 6.74 -12.84 -20.75
N GLN A 325 5.44 -13.12 -20.52
CA GLN A 325 4.95 -14.49 -20.47
C GLN A 325 4.83 -15.07 -21.88
N LYS A 326 5.59 -16.14 -22.17
CA LYS A 326 5.42 -16.94 -23.40
C LYS A 326 4.04 -17.60 -23.48
N THR A 327 3.29 -17.72 -22.37
CA THR A 327 1.93 -18.29 -22.28
C THR A 327 1.16 -17.64 -21.15
N ASP A 328 0.13 -16.86 -21.48
CA ASP A 328 -0.88 -16.36 -20.52
C ASP A 328 -2.12 -17.25 -20.63
N PHE A 329 -2.50 -17.92 -19.53
CA PHE A 329 -3.63 -18.84 -19.53
C PHE A 329 -4.92 -18.17 -20.01
N LEU A 330 -5.23 -16.94 -19.56
CA LEU A 330 -6.48 -16.28 -19.93
C LEU A 330 -6.52 -15.87 -21.40
N ILE A 331 -5.40 -15.41 -21.95
CA ILE A 331 -5.29 -15.09 -23.37
C ILE A 331 -5.46 -16.34 -24.22
N ASP A 332 -4.76 -17.42 -23.88
CA ASP A 332 -4.88 -18.70 -24.59
C ASP A 332 -6.27 -19.29 -24.46
N PHE A 333 -6.85 -19.25 -23.26
CA PHE A 333 -8.21 -19.71 -23.00
C PHE A 333 -9.24 -18.93 -23.82
N ALA A 334 -9.20 -17.61 -23.81
CA ALA A 334 -10.10 -16.74 -24.59
C ALA A 334 -9.92 -16.94 -26.09
N ARG A 335 -8.66 -17.05 -26.58
CA ARG A 335 -8.34 -17.37 -27.99
C ARG A 335 -9.01 -18.67 -28.44
N ASP A 336 -8.83 -19.73 -27.65
CA ASP A 336 -9.34 -21.07 -27.99
C ASP A 336 -10.87 -21.15 -27.85
N LEU A 337 -11.46 -20.42 -26.89
CA LEU A 337 -12.89 -20.25 -26.75
C LEU A 337 -13.51 -19.56 -27.99
N LEU A 338 -12.94 -18.41 -28.38
CA LEU A 338 -13.43 -17.66 -29.56
C LEU A 338 -13.22 -18.41 -30.88
N ALA A 339 -12.15 -19.19 -30.99
CA ALA A 339 -11.86 -19.95 -32.21
C ALA A 339 -12.95 -20.97 -32.56
N GLN A 340 -13.66 -21.50 -31.57
CA GLN A 340 -14.74 -22.47 -31.78
C GLN A 340 -16.15 -21.86 -31.60
N ALA A 341 -16.23 -20.56 -31.33
CA ALA A 341 -17.50 -19.88 -31.11
C ALA A 341 -18.35 -19.91 -32.40
N LYS A 342 -19.64 -20.26 -32.25
CA LYS A 342 -20.62 -20.28 -33.34
C LYS A 342 -21.56 -19.08 -33.31
N SER A 343 -21.52 -18.31 -32.28
CA SER A 343 -22.35 -17.13 -32.09
C SER A 343 -21.50 -15.99 -31.47
N SER A 344 -21.83 -14.75 -31.82
CA SER A 344 -21.26 -13.56 -31.15
C SER A 344 -22.06 -13.14 -29.92
N ARG A 345 -23.22 -13.74 -29.67
CA ARG A 345 -24.03 -13.46 -28.47
C ARG A 345 -23.45 -14.15 -27.24
N ARG A 346 -23.30 -13.40 -26.17
CA ARG A 346 -22.72 -13.83 -24.90
C ARG A 346 -23.25 -15.18 -24.39
N ARG A 347 -24.58 -15.29 -24.25
CA ARG A 347 -25.24 -16.48 -23.72
C ARG A 347 -25.01 -17.71 -24.57
N ASP A 348 -25.19 -17.57 -25.87
CA ASP A 348 -25.00 -18.67 -26.85
C ASP A 348 -23.52 -19.11 -26.88
N LEU A 349 -22.59 -18.15 -26.76
CA LEU A 349 -21.17 -18.44 -26.77
C LEU A 349 -20.78 -19.28 -25.56
N VAL A 350 -21.20 -18.91 -24.35
CA VAL A 350 -20.88 -19.65 -23.13
C VAL A 350 -21.55 -21.03 -23.13
N MET A 351 -22.87 -21.08 -23.39
CA MET A 351 -23.61 -22.34 -23.38
C MET A 351 -23.18 -23.31 -24.50
N GLY A 352 -22.83 -22.75 -25.65
CA GLY A 352 -22.35 -23.55 -26.78
C GLY A 352 -20.92 -24.08 -26.60
N SER A 353 -20.19 -23.56 -25.65
CA SER A 353 -18.78 -23.92 -25.36
C SER A 353 -18.64 -24.91 -24.20
N LYS A 354 -19.71 -25.47 -23.67
CA LYS A 354 -19.68 -26.32 -22.47
C LYS A 354 -18.69 -27.49 -22.60
N ALA A 355 -18.67 -28.20 -23.73
CA ALA A 355 -17.74 -29.31 -23.95
C ALA A 355 -16.25 -28.84 -23.92
N PHE A 356 -15.97 -27.63 -24.40
CA PHE A 356 -14.63 -27.04 -24.32
C PHE A 356 -14.28 -26.70 -22.87
N LEU A 357 -15.19 -26.05 -22.14
CA LEU A 357 -14.99 -25.70 -20.73
C LEU A 357 -14.73 -26.95 -19.89
N ASP A 358 -15.49 -28.01 -20.09
CA ASP A 358 -15.30 -29.28 -19.38
C ASP A 358 -13.93 -29.93 -19.71
N LYS A 359 -13.48 -29.84 -20.97
CA LYS A 359 -12.15 -30.29 -21.37
C LYS A 359 -11.04 -29.47 -20.71
N VAL A 360 -11.18 -28.15 -20.65
CA VAL A 360 -10.21 -27.28 -19.98
C VAL A 360 -10.16 -27.58 -18.47
N ARG A 361 -11.32 -27.70 -17.82
CA ARG A 361 -11.39 -28.07 -16.39
C ARG A 361 -10.69 -29.40 -16.09
N ALA A 362 -10.90 -30.41 -16.95
CA ALA A 362 -10.26 -31.70 -16.78
C ALA A 362 -8.74 -31.62 -16.99
N ALA A 363 -8.27 -30.81 -17.94
CA ALA A 363 -6.86 -30.61 -18.18
C ALA A 363 -6.17 -29.90 -17.01
N GLU A 364 -6.80 -28.85 -16.48
CA GLU A 364 -6.26 -28.10 -15.35
C GLU A 364 -6.31 -28.92 -14.05
N ASP A 365 -7.39 -29.67 -13.79
CA ASP A 365 -7.49 -30.60 -12.65
C ASP A 365 -6.37 -31.66 -12.65
N LYS A 366 -6.02 -32.15 -13.84
CA LYS A 366 -4.87 -33.05 -14.02
C LYS A 366 -3.55 -32.38 -13.68
N LYS A 367 -3.35 -31.10 -14.10
CA LYS A 367 -2.13 -30.34 -13.76
C LYS A 367 -2.01 -30.13 -12.25
N VAL A 368 -3.09 -29.74 -11.58
CA VAL A 368 -3.15 -29.59 -10.11
C VAL A 368 -2.83 -30.90 -9.41
N SER A 369 -3.45 -32.02 -9.86
CA SER A 369 -3.21 -33.34 -9.29
C SER A 369 -1.74 -33.76 -9.43
N GLN A 370 -1.13 -33.53 -10.60
CA GLN A 370 0.30 -33.82 -10.82
C GLN A 370 1.23 -32.91 -10.01
N ALA A 371 0.86 -31.65 -9.80
CA ALA A 371 1.64 -30.74 -8.97
C ALA A 371 1.62 -31.14 -7.48
N LEU A 372 0.47 -31.57 -6.97
CA LEU A 372 0.31 -32.08 -5.62
C LEU A 372 0.98 -33.45 -5.41
N GLU A 373 0.91 -34.35 -6.40
CA GLU A 373 1.60 -35.64 -6.38
C GLU A 373 3.12 -35.48 -6.23
N LYS A 374 3.72 -34.49 -6.92
CA LYS A 374 5.14 -34.14 -6.75
C LYS A 374 5.48 -33.71 -5.32
N GLN A 375 4.49 -33.25 -4.57
CA GLN A 375 4.64 -32.92 -3.14
C GLN A 375 4.24 -34.08 -2.21
N GLY A 376 3.96 -35.27 -2.74
CA GLY A 376 3.59 -36.46 -1.99
C GLY A 376 2.11 -36.53 -1.58
N VAL A 377 1.24 -35.72 -2.18
CA VAL A 377 -0.19 -35.67 -1.88
C VAL A 377 -0.99 -36.41 -2.95
N ASP A 378 -1.69 -37.47 -2.58
CA ASP A 378 -2.67 -38.16 -3.46
C ASP A 378 -3.93 -37.32 -3.60
N TRP A 379 -4.06 -36.57 -4.71
CA TRP A 379 -5.21 -35.71 -5.01
C TRP A 379 -6.25 -36.39 -5.90
N SER A 380 -6.31 -37.72 -5.88
CA SER A 380 -7.26 -38.48 -6.69
C SER A 380 -8.72 -38.14 -6.32
N ALA A 381 -9.57 -38.16 -7.34
CA ALA A 381 -11.00 -38.04 -7.17
C ALA A 381 -11.61 -39.41 -6.85
N GLY A 382 -12.74 -39.40 -6.18
CA GLY A 382 -13.53 -40.59 -5.90
C GLY A 382 -15.03 -40.40 -6.23
N PRO A 383 -15.84 -41.37 -5.89
CA PRO A 383 -17.27 -41.30 -6.15
C PRO A 383 -17.92 -40.14 -5.38
N THR A 384 -18.78 -39.40 -6.08
CA THR A 384 -19.52 -38.24 -5.54
C THR A 384 -20.86 -38.62 -4.88
N ASN A 385 -21.28 -39.86 -5.05
CA ASN A 385 -22.50 -40.44 -4.45
C ASN A 385 -22.16 -41.34 -3.26
N GLY A 386 -23.08 -41.56 -2.36
CA GLY A 386 -22.94 -42.42 -1.19
C GLY A 386 -22.85 -41.65 0.14
N GLN A 387 -22.34 -42.30 1.19
CA GLN A 387 -22.23 -41.74 2.54
C GLN A 387 -21.11 -40.69 2.60
N ASP A 388 -21.32 -39.63 3.40
CA ASP A 388 -20.29 -38.65 3.68
C ASP A 388 -19.21 -39.22 4.60
N PRO A 389 -17.92 -38.90 4.35
CA PRO A 389 -16.84 -39.29 5.23
C PRO A 389 -16.96 -38.57 6.58
N GLN A 390 -16.61 -39.26 7.66
CA GLN A 390 -16.56 -38.66 8.99
C GLN A 390 -15.12 -38.35 9.33
N LEU A 391 -14.78 -37.05 9.39
CA LEU A 391 -13.44 -36.56 9.61
C LEU A 391 -13.33 -35.82 10.93
N GLN A 392 -12.21 -36.00 11.61
CA GLN A 392 -11.81 -35.26 12.78
C GLN A 392 -10.51 -34.50 12.45
N LEU A 393 -10.49 -33.18 12.69
CA LEU A 393 -9.30 -32.35 12.54
C LEU A 393 -8.79 -31.94 13.93
N THR A 394 -7.49 -31.99 14.12
CA THR A 394 -6.79 -31.42 15.27
C THR A 394 -5.72 -30.46 14.76
N LEU A 395 -5.71 -29.23 15.28
CA LEU A 395 -4.67 -28.24 15.04
C LEU A 395 -3.78 -28.12 16.29
N GLN A 396 -2.48 -28.08 16.08
CA GLN A 396 -1.49 -27.92 17.14
C GLN A 396 -0.36 -27.00 16.68
N PRO A 397 0.13 -26.09 17.56
CA PRO A 397 1.41 -25.42 17.31
C PRO A 397 2.51 -26.48 17.48
N THR A 398 3.64 -26.32 16.81
CA THR A 398 4.78 -27.21 16.99
C THR A 398 5.64 -26.84 18.22
N THR A 399 5.43 -25.63 18.77
CA THR A 399 6.03 -25.20 20.04
C THR A 399 5.08 -25.46 21.21
N ALA A 400 5.62 -25.99 22.32
CA ALA A 400 4.82 -26.45 23.47
C ALA A 400 4.00 -25.34 24.15
N ASP A 401 4.45 -24.08 24.06
CA ASP A 401 3.82 -22.90 24.69
C ASP A 401 2.97 -22.08 23.73
N ALA A 402 2.82 -22.52 22.49
CA ALA A 402 2.12 -21.80 21.42
C ALA A 402 2.62 -20.35 21.20
N LYS A 403 3.87 -20.04 21.63
CA LYS A 403 4.50 -18.73 21.44
C LYS A 403 5.35 -18.68 20.18
N ILE A 404 5.22 -17.61 19.45
CA ILE A 404 5.94 -17.35 18.20
C ILE A 404 6.56 -15.97 18.32
N THR A 405 7.88 -15.88 18.15
CA THR A 405 8.57 -14.57 18.15
C THR A 405 8.44 -13.89 16.78
N ALA A 406 8.10 -12.61 16.76
CA ALA A 406 8.06 -11.81 15.54
C ALA A 406 9.41 -11.83 14.80
N GLY A 407 9.37 -11.97 13.47
CA GLY A 407 10.54 -12.14 12.61
C GLY A 407 11.01 -13.60 12.47
N THR A 408 10.30 -14.58 13.03
CA THR A 408 10.60 -16.01 12.90
C THR A 408 9.53 -16.74 12.09
N GLN A 409 9.72 -18.03 11.88
CA GLN A 409 8.73 -18.90 11.26
C GLN A 409 7.81 -19.52 12.32
N ALA A 410 6.52 -19.46 12.08
CA ALA A 410 5.51 -20.22 12.81
C ALA A 410 5.27 -21.55 12.11
N LYS A 411 5.22 -22.64 12.89
CA LYS A 411 4.91 -23.98 12.40
C LYS A 411 3.61 -24.47 13.05
N LEU A 412 2.60 -24.75 12.23
CA LEU A 412 1.31 -25.28 12.68
C LEU A 412 1.13 -26.69 12.11
N LYS A 413 0.80 -27.65 12.95
CA LYS A 413 0.53 -29.02 12.54
C LYS A 413 -0.97 -29.30 12.53
N GLY A 414 -1.50 -29.64 11.38
CA GLY A 414 -2.85 -30.18 11.22
C GLY A 414 -2.80 -31.72 11.13
N VAL A 415 -3.69 -32.38 11.83
CA VAL A 415 -3.88 -33.84 11.73
C VAL A 415 -5.35 -34.12 11.45
N VAL A 416 -5.63 -34.79 10.33
CA VAL A 416 -6.98 -35.25 9.99
C VAL A 416 -7.05 -36.76 10.09
N LYS A 417 -8.03 -37.27 10.85
CA LYS A 417 -8.37 -38.68 10.98
C LYS A 417 -9.71 -38.97 10.33
N ASN A 418 -9.78 -39.96 9.49
CA ASN A 418 -11.04 -40.50 8.99
C ASN A 418 -11.59 -41.54 9.97
N VAL A 419 -12.58 -41.15 10.75
CA VAL A 419 -13.24 -42.03 11.74
C VAL A 419 -14.48 -42.72 11.15
N GLY A 420 -14.80 -42.45 9.88
CA GLY A 420 -15.90 -43.03 9.15
C GLY A 420 -15.52 -44.37 8.50
N ARG A 421 -16.49 -44.89 7.72
CA ARG A 421 -16.35 -46.18 7.01
C ARG A 421 -16.06 -46.06 5.53
N VAL A 422 -16.12 -44.84 5.00
CA VAL A 422 -15.87 -44.56 3.58
C VAL A 422 -14.63 -43.70 3.39
N PRO A 423 -13.86 -43.88 2.30
CA PRO A 423 -12.70 -43.05 2.05
C PRO A 423 -13.11 -41.58 1.77
N ALA A 424 -12.29 -40.66 2.25
CA ALA A 424 -12.41 -39.23 1.94
C ALA A 424 -11.40 -38.88 0.83
N PHE A 425 -11.83 -38.05 -0.15
CA PHE A 425 -11.04 -37.66 -1.29
C PHE A 425 -10.85 -36.15 -1.32
N ARG A 426 -9.67 -35.70 -1.77
CA ARG A 426 -9.33 -34.28 -1.89
C ARG A 426 -9.55 -33.51 -0.58
N VAL A 427 -9.11 -34.11 0.52
CA VAL A 427 -9.25 -33.52 1.85
C VAL A 427 -8.26 -32.37 2.00
N ARG A 428 -8.80 -31.22 2.41
CA ARG A 428 -8.02 -30.05 2.78
C ARG A 428 -8.67 -29.30 3.93
N ALA A 429 -7.86 -28.57 4.70
CA ALA A 429 -8.35 -27.61 5.69
C ALA A 429 -7.96 -26.21 5.25
N VAL A 430 -8.89 -25.28 5.40
CA VAL A 430 -8.68 -23.85 5.16
C VAL A 430 -8.74 -23.14 6.49
N LEU A 431 -7.73 -22.34 6.79
CA LEU A 431 -7.65 -21.58 8.02
C LEU A 431 -8.41 -20.26 7.86
N ASP A 432 -9.06 -19.84 8.94
CA ASP A 432 -9.78 -18.58 9.09
C ASP A 432 -9.26 -17.87 10.32
N SER A 433 -8.75 -16.65 10.16
CA SER A 433 -8.17 -15.83 11.24
C SER A 433 -8.28 -14.34 10.91
N ASP A 434 -8.46 -13.52 11.95
CA ASP A 434 -8.34 -12.05 11.80
C ASP A 434 -6.91 -11.58 11.49
N ASN A 435 -5.93 -12.48 11.62
CA ASN A 435 -4.54 -12.20 11.26
C ASN A 435 -4.26 -12.71 9.84
N PRO A 436 -3.97 -11.82 8.87
CA PRO A 436 -3.70 -12.20 7.49
C PRO A 436 -2.57 -13.23 7.33
N ILE A 437 -1.66 -13.31 8.33
CA ILE A 437 -0.55 -14.27 8.31
C ILE A 437 -1.06 -15.71 8.32
N PHE A 438 -2.18 -15.97 9.00
CA PHE A 438 -2.78 -17.30 9.13
C PHE A 438 -4.00 -17.49 8.24
N ASP A 439 -4.65 -16.40 7.87
CA ASP A 439 -5.91 -16.41 7.15
C ASP A 439 -5.75 -16.99 5.74
N GLU A 440 -6.80 -17.69 5.26
CA GLU A 440 -6.85 -18.37 3.96
C GLU A 440 -5.71 -19.36 3.66
N ASN A 441 -4.83 -19.67 4.61
CA ASN A 441 -3.82 -20.71 4.41
C ASN A 441 -4.48 -22.09 4.32
N GLU A 442 -3.99 -22.93 3.41
CA GLU A 442 -4.51 -24.27 3.19
C GLU A 442 -3.55 -25.37 3.66
N MET A 443 -4.10 -26.36 4.36
CA MET A 443 -3.42 -27.61 4.69
C MET A 443 -4.00 -28.73 3.84
N VAL A 444 -3.20 -29.39 3.03
CA VAL A 444 -3.68 -30.36 2.03
C VAL A 444 -3.29 -31.78 2.42
N PHE A 445 -4.31 -32.63 2.63
CA PHE A 445 -4.14 -34.02 3.11
C PHE A 445 -4.38 -35.05 2.00
N GLY A 446 -5.10 -34.69 0.94
CA GLY A 446 -5.44 -35.57 -0.18
C GLY A 446 -6.43 -36.66 0.19
N LYS A 447 -6.24 -37.90 -0.29
CA LYS A 447 -7.11 -39.05 0.00
C LYS A 447 -6.77 -39.62 1.36
N ILE A 448 -7.80 -39.93 2.17
CA ILE A 448 -7.69 -40.53 3.51
C ILE A 448 -8.60 -41.75 3.58
N ALA A 449 -8.03 -42.94 3.74
CA ALA A 449 -8.80 -44.19 3.89
C ALA A 449 -9.52 -44.25 5.26
N PRO A 450 -10.54 -45.11 5.41
CA PRO A 450 -11.17 -45.37 6.70
C PRO A 450 -10.17 -45.79 7.76
N GLY A 451 -10.19 -45.14 8.92
CA GLY A 451 -9.27 -45.35 10.04
C GLY A 451 -7.90 -44.70 9.88
N GLU A 452 -7.53 -44.20 8.71
CA GLU A 452 -6.25 -43.53 8.44
C GLU A 452 -6.21 -42.13 9.05
N SER A 453 -5.00 -41.71 9.43
CA SER A 453 -4.68 -40.36 9.85
C SER A 453 -3.59 -39.78 8.98
N LYS A 454 -3.75 -38.54 8.51
CA LYS A 454 -2.72 -37.80 7.78
C LYS A 454 -2.41 -36.48 8.47
N SER A 455 -1.16 -36.06 8.42
CA SER A 455 -0.69 -34.80 8.98
C SER A 455 -0.12 -33.89 7.91
N TYR A 456 -0.26 -32.59 8.13
CA TYR A 456 0.33 -31.53 7.32
C TYR A 456 0.98 -30.50 8.25
N GLU A 457 2.18 -30.04 7.91
CA GLU A 457 2.85 -28.95 8.62
C GLU A 457 2.82 -27.70 7.76
N LEU A 458 2.11 -26.69 8.23
CA LEU A 458 2.07 -25.36 7.63
C LEU A 458 3.18 -24.51 8.25
N VAL A 459 4.03 -23.92 7.41
CA VAL A 459 5.10 -23.01 7.81
C VAL A 459 4.76 -21.61 7.28
N VAL A 460 4.55 -20.65 8.19
CA VAL A 460 4.27 -19.24 7.84
C VAL A 460 5.38 -18.34 8.40
N LYS A 461 5.74 -17.30 7.67
CA LYS A 461 6.71 -16.29 8.13
C LYS A 461 5.95 -15.21 8.90
N VAL A 462 6.28 -15.01 10.15
CA VAL A 462 5.75 -13.93 10.97
C VAL A 462 6.63 -12.70 10.74
N PRO A 463 6.07 -11.56 10.25
CA PRO A 463 6.84 -10.34 10.03
C PRO A 463 7.53 -9.86 11.31
N ALA A 464 8.70 -9.24 11.18
CA ALA A 464 9.40 -8.64 12.31
C ALA A 464 8.62 -7.46 12.92
N SER A 465 7.80 -6.80 12.09
CA SER A 465 6.90 -5.71 12.47
C SER A 465 5.66 -6.16 13.26
N SER A 466 5.40 -7.46 13.40
CA SER A 466 4.23 -7.95 14.14
C SER A 466 4.24 -7.48 15.60
N PHE A 467 3.10 -6.96 16.06
CA PHE A 467 2.88 -6.59 17.45
C PHE A 467 2.68 -7.83 18.33
N THR A 468 2.89 -7.67 19.64
CA THR A 468 2.47 -8.68 20.62
C THR A 468 0.95 -8.82 20.56
N ARG A 469 0.46 -10.04 20.26
CA ARG A 469 -0.96 -10.34 20.05
C ARG A 469 -1.29 -11.80 20.31
N THR A 470 -2.54 -12.07 20.55
CA THR A 470 -3.10 -13.41 20.55
C THR A 470 -4.06 -13.52 19.36
N ASP A 471 -3.87 -14.53 18.52
CA ASP A 471 -4.70 -14.82 17.37
C ASP A 471 -5.49 -16.09 17.59
N GLN A 472 -6.76 -16.09 17.19
CA GLN A 472 -7.58 -17.28 17.08
C GLN A 472 -7.55 -17.78 15.64
N ILE A 473 -7.26 -19.07 15.46
CA ILE A 473 -7.24 -19.73 14.17
C ILE A 473 -8.33 -20.80 14.19
N LYS A 474 -9.29 -20.69 13.29
CA LYS A 474 -10.28 -21.71 13.00
C LYS A 474 -9.89 -22.47 11.76
N ALA A 475 -10.37 -23.68 11.57
CA ALA A 475 -10.17 -24.43 10.35
C ALA A 475 -11.47 -25.07 9.88
N SER A 476 -11.77 -24.90 8.61
CA SER A 476 -12.86 -25.56 7.90
C SER A 476 -12.32 -26.71 7.06
N LEU A 477 -12.87 -27.91 7.20
CA LEU A 477 -12.50 -29.06 6.38
C LEU A 477 -13.35 -29.11 5.10
N TYR A 478 -12.68 -29.38 4.00
CA TYR A 478 -13.26 -29.58 2.68
C TYR A 478 -12.88 -30.94 2.12
N THR A 479 -13.79 -31.50 1.36
CA THR A 479 -13.57 -32.67 0.49
C THR A 479 -14.02 -32.31 -0.93
N GLN A 480 -13.89 -33.23 -1.87
CA GLN A 480 -14.46 -33.06 -3.21
C GLN A 480 -15.99 -32.84 -3.21
N ARG A 481 -16.69 -33.10 -2.11
CA ARG A 481 -18.13 -32.89 -1.92
C ARG A 481 -18.46 -31.53 -1.28
N GLY A 482 -17.46 -30.72 -1.00
CA GLY A 482 -17.62 -29.43 -0.32
C GLY A 482 -17.25 -29.48 1.17
N VAL A 483 -17.80 -28.56 1.94
CA VAL A 483 -17.53 -28.40 3.38
C VAL A 483 -18.03 -29.60 4.17
N VAL A 484 -17.17 -30.14 5.02
CA VAL A 484 -17.54 -31.20 5.97
C VAL A 484 -17.76 -30.55 7.33
N LYS A 485 -18.90 -30.87 7.99
CA LYS A 485 -19.09 -30.53 9.40
C LYS A 485 -18.11 -31.37 10.23
N ALA A 486 -16.93 -30.86 10.47
CA ALA A 486 -16.02 -31.38 11.45
C ALA A 486 -16.27 -30.72 12.81
N ALA A 487 -16.03 -31.41 13.90
CA ALA A 487 -15.92 -30.76 15.21
C ALA A 487 -14.76 -29.75 15.09
N GLY A 488 -15.11 -28.48 15.11
CA GLY A 488 -14.15 -27.40 14.91
C GLY A 488 -13.08 -27.42 15.98
N THR A 489 -11.84 -27.26 15.60
CA THR A 489 -10.71 -27.02 16.49
C THR A 489 -10.31 -25.56 16.36
N ASP A 490 -10.58 -24.81 17.40
CA ASP A 490 -10.05 -23.44 17.56
C ASP A 490 -8.67 -23.56 18.18
N LEU A 491 -7.69 -22.89 17.60
CA LEU A 491 -6.35 -22.78 18.13
C LEU A 491 -6.07 -21.33 18.51
N LEU A 492 -5.55 -21.09 19.71
CA LEU A 492 -4.99 -19.81 20.11
C LEU A 492 -3.48 -19.83 19.93
N VAL A 493 -2.96 -18.82 19.23
CA VAL A 493 -1.54 -18.63 18.98
C VAL A 493 -1.11 -17.27 19.54
N ASN A 494 0.01 -17.24 20.27
CA ASN A 494 0.55 -16.01 20.82
C ASN A 494 1.77 -15.55 20.01
N ILE A 495 1.71 -14.37 19.43
CA ILE A 495 2.86 -13.71 18.82
C ILE A 495 3.47 -12.77 19.84
N GLU A 496 4.77 -12.90 20.08
CA GLU A 496 5.55 -12.00 20.90
C GLU A 496 6.29 -11.02 19.99
N GLY A 497 5.83 -9.76 19.98
CA GLY A 497 6.43 -8.68 19.20
C GLY A 497 7.81 -8.30 19.73
N LYS A 498 8.62 -7.70 18.87
CA LYS A 498 9.93 -7.16 19.27
C LYS A 498 9.78 -5.82 19.98
N ASP A 499 10.70 -5.50 20.88
CA ASP A 499 10.87 -4.15 21.39
C ASP A 499 11.10 -3.19 20.21
N ARG A 500 10.49 -2.00 20.28
CA ARG A 500 10.45 -1.03 19.18
C ARG A 500 11.47 0.08 19.38
N PRO A 501 12.15 0.55 18.29
CA PRO A 501 12.90 1.80 18.34
C PRO A 501 11.94 2.98 18.44
N MET A 502 12.45 4.10 18.92
CA MET A 502 11.81 5.40 18.90
C MET A 502 12.88 6.43 18.59
N PHE A 503 12.61 7.37 17.71
CA PHE A 503 13.63 8.30 17.26
C PHE A 503 13.44 9.69 17.88
N ALA A 504 14.56 10.26 18.37
CA ALA A 504 14.71 11.67 18.64
C ALA A 504 15.73 12.23 17.68
N TYR A 505 15.66 13.51 17.35
CA TYR A 505 16.64 14.10 16.49
C TYR A 505 17.00 15.54 16.88
N THR A 506 18.16 15.96 16.40
CA THR A 506 18.62 17.34 16.36
C THR A 506 19.22 17.62 14.99
N TYR A 507 19.09 18.86 14.52
CA TYR A 507 19.70 19.25 13.26
C TYR A 507 20.52 20.53 13.40
N GLN A 508 21.40 20.75 12.44
CA GLN A 508 22.16 21.99 12.25
C GLN A 508 22.35 22.22 10.76
N THR A 509 22.02 23.41 10.30
CA THR A 509 22.40 23.87 8.95
C THR A 509 23.82 24.42 8.99
N ILE A 510 24.63 24.04 8.03
CA ILE A 510 26.02 24.45 7.92
C ILE A 510 26.23 25.05 6.54
N ASP A 511 26.60 26.31 6.53
CA ASP A 511 26.91 27.10 5.38
C ASP A 511 28.42 27.01 5.01
N ASP A 512 28.92 25.82 4.76
CA ASP A 512 30.35 25.57 4.42
C ASP A 512 30.57 25.10 2.98
N GLN A 513 29.50 25.10 2.18
CA GLN A 513 29.51 24.62 0.81
C GLN A 513 29.70 25.78 -0.20
N LYS A 514 29.45 25.51 -1.47
CA LYS A 514 29.57 26.47 -2.56
C LYS A 514 28.68 27.71 -2.34
N GLY A 515 29.24 28.89 -2.49
CA GLY A 515 28.50 30.17 -2.33
C GLY A 515 28.46 30.69 -0.89
N SER A 516 28.84 29.89 0.10
CA SER A 516 28.76 30.18 1.53
C SER A 516 29.72 31.31 1.96
N ASN A 517 29.23 32.17 2.86
CA ASN A 517 30.03 33.17 3.58
C ASN A 517 30.49 32.71 4.98
N ARG A 518 30.02 31.57 5.44
CA ARG A 518 30.29 30.91 6.73
C ARG A 518 29.82 31.69 7.96
N ASP A 519 28.76 32.47 7.84
CA ASP A 519 28.17 33.20 8.96
C ASP A 519 27.19 32.39 9.81
N GLY A 520 26.87 31.16 9.39
CA GLY A 520 25.97 30.23 10.05
C GLY A 520 24.49 30.45 9.70
N GLN A 521 24.19 31.31 8.73
CA GLN A 521 22.85 31.59 8.24
C GLN A 521 22.73 31.13 6.81
N VAL A 522 21.53 30.77 6.40
CA VAL A 522 21.23 30.35 5.02
C VAL A 522 20.84 31.57 4.19
N GLN A 523 21.46 31.73 3.03
CA GLN A 523 21.17 32.82 2.09
C GLN A 523 20.81 32.26 0.71
N ARG A 524 20.24 33.13 -0.15
CA ARG A 524 19.94 32.76 -1.54
C ARG A 524 21.22 32.57 -2.33
N GLY A 525 21.27 31.55 -3.16
CA GLY A 525 22.45 31.20 -3.97
C GLY A 525 23.44 30.28 -3.28
N GLU A 526 23.17 29.85 -2.06
CA GLU A 526 24.05 28.98 -1.30
C GLU A 526 23.67 27.51 -1.43
N GLN A 527 24.67 26.65 -1.47
CA GLN A 527 24.52 25.24 -1.18
C GLN A 527 24.71 25.03 0.31
N VAL A 528 23.74 24.39 0.94
CA VAL A 528 23.66 24.19 2.39
C VAL A 528 23.82 22.72 2.71
N ARG A 529 24.61 22.44 3.75
CA ARG A 529 24.74 21.12 4.32
C ARG A 529 23.95 21.06 5.63
N MET A 530 22.92 20.21 5.70
CA MET A 530 22.17 19.97 6.93
C MET A 530 22.63 18.67 7.57
N LEU A 531 23.17 18.77 8.77
CA LEU A 531 23.49 17.62 9.60
C LEU A 531 22.30 17.29 10.49
N VAL A 532 21.74 16.09 10.35
CA VAL A 532 20.69 15.57 11.20
C VAL A 532 21.27 14.44 12.04
N THR A 533 21.30 14.62 13.36
CA THR A 533 21.74 13.60 14.30
C THR A 533 20.50 12.94 14.90
N VAL A 534 20.33 11.67 14.61
CA VAL A 534 19.21 10.82 15.10
C VAL A 534 19.70 9.99 16.27
N LYS A 535 18.87 9.87 17.31
CA LYS A 535 19.08 8.99 18.46
C LYS A 535 17.93 8.01 18.58
N ASN A 536 18.23 6.75 18.74
CA ASN A 536 17.23 5.78 19.15
C ASN A 536 16.99 5.87 20.66
N ILE A 537 15.87 6.45 21.07
CA ILE A 537 15.46 6.57 22.50
C ILE A 537 14.52 5.43 22.92
N GLY A 538 14.15 4.53 21.99
CA GLY A 538 13.32 3.37 22.27
C GLY A 538 14.08 2.25 22.98
N LYS A 539 13.34 1.22 23.40
CA LYS A 539 13.91 0.03 24.04
C LYS A 539 14.49 -0.95 23.03
N GLY A 540 13.91 -1.00 21.83
CA GLY A 540 14.31 -1.90 20.75
C GLY A 540 15.41 -1.30 19.89
N LYS A 541 16.15 -2.19 19.22
CA LYS A 541 17.11 -1.83 18.18
C LYS A 541 16.36 -1.57 16.88
N ALA A 542 16.65 -0.48 16.20
CA ALA A 542 16.24 -0.28 14.83
C ALA A 542 17.05 -1.23 13.93
N MET A 543 16.36 -1.91 13.03
CA MET A 543 16.94 -2.98 12.18
C MET A 543 17.43 -2.46 10.83
N HIS A 544 16.74 -1.46 10.30
CA HIS A 544 17.10 -0.78 9.06
C HIS A 544 16.56 0.66 9.10
N THR A 545 17.45 1.61 9.46
CA THR A 545 17.07 3.01 9.61
C THR A 545 17.29 3.76 8.32
N GLU A 546 16.25 4.39 7.80
CA GLU A 546 16.33 5.37 6.71
C GLU A 546 16.09 6.78 7.23
N ALA A 547 16.84 7.74 6.70
CA ALA A 547 16.64 9.17 6.93
C ALA A 547 16.46 9.86 5.57
N VAL A 548 15.32 10.50 5.36
CA VAL A 548 14.95 11.14 4.10
C VAL A 548 14.60 12.59 4.36
N LEU A 549 15.22 13.48 3.59
CA LEU A 549 14.90 14.91 3.56
C LEU A 549 14.29 15.25 2.21
N ARG A 550 13.13 15.89 2.20
CA ARG A 550 12.41 16.31 1.00
C ARG A 550 12.13 17.81 1.03
N ASN A 551 11.91 18.37 -0.15
CA ASN A 551 11.40 19.72 -0.26
C ASN A 551 9.91 19.73 0.19
N GLY A 552 9.65 20.32 1.34
CA GLY A 552 8.31 20.43 1.87
C GLY A 552 7.48 21.43 1.05
N ASN A 553 6.30 21.00 0.62
CA ASN A 553 5.38 21.78 -0.22
C ASN A 553 5.82 21.99 -1.69
N GLY A 554 6.86 21.28 -2.19
CA GLY A 554 7.31 21.42 -3.58
C GLY A 554 7.76 22.84 -3.97
N GLN A 555 8.37 23.58 -3.06
CA GLN A 555 8.76 24.98 -3.27
C GLN A 555 9.79 25.12 -4.38
N GLU A 556 9.46 25.95 -5.39
CA GLU A 556 10.41 26.30 -6.44
C GLU A 556 11.69 26.92 -5.86
N GLY A 557 12.84 26.51 -6.36
CA GLY A 557 14.13 27.07 -5.95
C GLY A 557 14.79 26.40 -4.73
N ILE A 558 14.24 25.33 -4.16
CA ILE A 558 14.92 24.47 -3.19
C ILE A 558 15.26 23.15 -3.86
N LEU A 559 16.53 22.89 -4.09
CA LEU A 559 17.00 21.70 -4.80
C LEU A 559 17.80 20.79 -3.88
N ILE A 560 17.26 19.61 -3.57
CA ILE A 560 17.95 18.61 -2.75
C ILE A 560 18.85 17.74 -3.63
N SER A 561 20.15 17.76 -3.38
CA SER A 561 21.16 16.97 -4.12
C SER A 561 21.56 15.69 -3.39
N ALA A 562 21.45 15.66 -2.06
CA ALA A 562 21.65 14.45 -1.24
C ALA A 562 20.58 14.42 -0.16
N GLY A 563 19.48 13.70 -0.42
CA GLY A 563 18.26 13.70 0.40
C GLY A 563 17.92 12.36 1.06
N ARG A 564 18.67 11.28 0.82
CA ARG A 564 18.38 9.97 1.41
C ARG A 564 19.65 9.28 1.90
N PHE A 565 19.58 8.75 3.10
CA PHE A 565 20.66 8.01 3.75
C PHE A 565 20.11 6.81 4.51
N GLU A 566 20.93 5.78 4.62
CA GLU A 566 20.58 4.54 5.29
C GLU A 566 21.60 4.21 6.39
N ALA A 567 21.14 3.59 7.46
CA ALA A 567 21.96 2.94 8.47
C ALA A 567 21.40 1.54 8.73
N LYS A 568 22.24 0.51 8.64
CA LYS A 568 21.78 -0.88 8.77
C LYS A 568 21.14 -1.17 10.12
N GLU A 569 21.73 -0.66 11.19
CA GLU A 569 21.26 -0.89 12.55
C GLU A 569 21.50 0.37 13.39
N LEU A 570 20.64 0.61 14.37
CA LEU A 570 20.82 1.64 15.39
C LEU A 570 20.36 1.09 16.74
N ALA A 571 21.32 0.77 17.63
CA ALA A 571 21.02 0.20 18.94
C ALA A 571 20.27 1.20 19.83
N ALA A 572 19.62 0.70 20.90
CA ALA A 572 19.03 1.56 21.91
C ALA A 572 20.09 2.52 22.50
N SER A 573 19.75 3.79 22.61
CA SER A 573 20.61 4.91 23.05
C SER A 573 21.73 5.31 22.07
N GLU A 574 21.90 4.61 20.96
CA GLU A 574 22.89 4.96 19.92
C GLU A 574 22.44 6.18 19.12
N THR A 575 23.44 6.92 18.60
CA THR A 575 23.24 8.08 17.74
C THR A 575 23.91 7.89 16.39
N LYS A 576 23.27 8.42 15.34
CA LYS A 576 23.82 8.45 13.99
C LYS A 576 23.59 9.82 13.38
N THR A 577 24.60 10.37 12.70
CA THR A 577 24.49 11.66 11.99
C THR A 577 24.45 11.42 10.49
N PHE A 578 23.47 12.02 9.83
CA PHE A 578 23.26 12.04 8.39
C PHE A 578 23.58 13.45 7.86
N SER A 579 24.17 13.55 6.66
CA SER A 579 24.61 14.81 6.06
C SER A 579 23.87 15.06 4.77
N PHE A 580 22.78 15.78 4.84
CA PHE A 580 21.98 16.19 3.67
C PHE A 580 22.59 17.41 2.99
N ILE A 581 22.40 17.50 1.67
CA ILE A 581 22.89 18.64 0.89
C ILE A 581 21.76 19.13 -0.01
N TYR A 582 21.51 20.44 0.03
CA TYR A 582 20.53 21.10 -0.81
C TYR A 582 21.02 22.50 -1.19
N GLU A 583 20.39 23.11 -2.19
CA GLU A 583 20.69 24.45 -2.70
C GLU A 583 19.46 25.33 -2.57
N VAL A 584 19.67 26.55 -2.08
CA VAL A 584 18.68 27.63 -2.15
C VAL A 584 19.05 28.49 -3.35
N ARG A 585 18.24 28.43 -4.41
CA ARG A 585 18.52 29.15 -5.65
C ARG A 585 18.47 30.67 -5.43
N PRO A 586 19.22 31.46 -6.25
CA PRO A 586 19.21 32.92 -6.16
C PRO A 586 17.84 33.57 -6.40
N ASP A 587 16.98 32.91 -7.19
CA ASP A 587 15.66 33.35 -7.57
C ASP A 587 14.54 32.90 -6.59
N PHE A 588 14.86 32.20 -5.52
CA PHE A 588 13.88 31.83 -4.50
C PHE A 588 13.20 33.05 -3.87
N LYS A 589 11.87 33.07 -3.86
CA LYS A 589 11.10 34.26 -3.49
C LYS A 589 10.65 34.32 -2.01
N GLY A 590 10.73 33.23 -1.27
CA GLY A 590 10.30 33.18 0.13
C GLY A 590 11.34 33.71 1.13
N ASP A 591 10.92 34.07 2.35
CA ASP A 591 11.80 34.42 3.47
C ASP A 591 12.06 33.24 4.42
N GLU A 592 11.34 32.17 4.20
CA GLU A 592 11.56 30.86 4.83
C GLU A 592 11.18 29.75 3.83
N TYR A 593 11.71 28.57 4.05
CA TYR A 593 11.32 27.35 3.33
C TYR A 593 11.14 26.20 4.31
N ALA A 594 10.40 25.19 3.88
CA ALA A 594 10.12 23.98 4.66
C ALA A 594 10.83 22.77 4.04
N LEU A 595 11.41 21.96 4.91
CA LEU A 595 11.97 20.65 4.56
C LEU A 595 11.22 19.58 5.36
N ASP A 596 10.74 18.55 4.70
CA ASP A 596 10.11 17.40 5.36
C ASP A 596 11.19 16.36 5.65
N LEU A 597 11.43 16.13 6.95
CA LEU A 597 12.33 15.09 7.44
C LEU A 597 11.52 13.86 7.83
N ALA A 598 11.89 12.70 7.30
CA ALA A 598 11.39 11.41 7.75
C ALA A 598 12.57 10.54 8.21
N VAL A 599 12.44 9.95 9.39
CA VAL A 599 13.35 8.92 9.92
C VAL A 599 12.52 7.68 10.22
N ALA A 600 12.81 6.56 9.57
CA ALA A 600 12.02 5.35 9.69
C ALA A 600 12.88 4.10 9.86
N ASP A 601 12.39 3.14 10.64
CA ASP A 601 12.83 1.75 10.58
C ASP A 601 11.88 0.97 9.66
N THR A 602 12.33 0.69 8.44
CA THR A 602 11.53 0.01 7.42
C THR A 602 11.23 -1.45 7.74
N THR A 603 11.98 -2.06 8.68
CA THR A 603 11.77 -3.45 9.09
C THR A 603 10.70 -3.58 10.17
N LEU A 604 10.65 -2.63 11.12
CA LEU A 604 9.72 -2.66 12.24
C LEU A 604 8.52 -1.73 12.03
N GLY A 605 8.55 -0.86 11.00
CA GLY A 605 7.46 0.07 10.70
C GLY A 605 7.36 1.24 11.68
N GLU A 606 8.45 1.62 12.35
CA GLU A 606 8.46 2.76 13.26
C GLU A 606 9.05 3.98 12.57
N SER A 607 8.40 5.13 12.69
CA SER A 607 8.84 6.34 12.01
C SER A 607 8.65 7.60 12.85
N LEU A 608 9.45 8.61 12.54
CA LEU A 608 9.32 9.98 12.98
C LEU A 608 9.31 10.87 11.74
N THR A 609 8.31 11.71 11.60
CA THR A 609 8.22 12.71 10.54
C THR A 609 8.10 14.10 11.15
N ASP A 610 8.79 15.08 10.56
CA ASP A 610 8.69 16.46 11.00
C ASP A 610 8.91 17.43 9.84
N LYS A 611 8.39 18.64 9.99
CA LYS A 611 8.53 19.73 9.03
C LYS A 611 9.46 20.80 9.57
N ILE A 612 10.70 20.79 9.11
CA ILE A 612 11.74 21.74 9.50
C ILE A 612 11.57 23.03 8.70
N LYS A 613 11.35 24.14 9.38
CA LYS A 613 11.29 25.47 8.78
C LYS A 613 12.64 26.17 8.94
N VAL A 614 13.22 26.60 7.83
CA VAL A 614 14.50 27.32 7.80
C VAL A 614 14.29 28.72 7.24
N LYS A 615 14.75 29.72 7.99
CA LYS A 615 14.68 31.12 7.57
C LYS A 615 15.84 31.48 6.63
N ILE A 616 15.54 32.30 5.64
CA ILE A 616 16.55 32.86 4.75
C ILE A 616 16.97 34.23 5.30
N ALA A 617 18.28 34.36 5.55
CA ALA A 617 18.87 35.60 6.00
C ALA A 617 19.24 36.51 4.81
N PRO A 618 19.23 37.83 4.99
CA PRO A 618 19.89 38.74 4.04
C PRO A 618 21.41 38.48 4.02
N ALA A 619 22.07 38.83 2.92
CA ALA A 619 23.50 38.69 2.81
C ALA A 619 24.22 39.41 3.95
N GLY A 620 25.02 38.69 4.72
CA GLY A 620 25.75 39.17 5.88
C GLY A 620 27.27 39.18 5.63
N PRO A 621 28.07 39.80 6.53
CA PRO A 621 29.52 39.76 6.44
C PRO A 621 30.07 38.38 6.84
N ALA A 622 31.09 37.91 6.17
CA ALA A 622 31.83 36.73 6.61
C ALA A 622 32.52 36.97 7.97
N PRO A 623 32.66 35.94 8.80
CA PRO A 623 33.39 36.02 10.05
C PRO A 623 34.85 36.44 9.81
N GLU A 624 35.37 37.36 10.64
CA GLU A 624 36.80 37.68 10.66
C GLU A 624 37.58 36.44 11.09
N ALA A 625 38.64 36.12 10.35
CA ALA A 625 39.48 34.96 10.64
C ALA A 625 40.10 35.06 12.04
N LEU A 626 39.88 34.04 12.87
CA LEU A 626 40.49 33.94 14.21
C LEU A 626 41.06 32.53 14.36
N SER A 627 42.34 32.46 14.71
CA SER A 627 43.01 31.17 14.97
C SER A 627 43.48 31.12 16.43
N GLY A 628 43.32 29.96 17.04
CA GLY A 628 43.68 29.72 18.44
C GLY A 628 42.78 28.75 19.13
N THR A 629 42.70 28.89 20.44
CA THR A 629 41.78 28.10 21.28
C THR A 629 41.03 28.99 22.24
N ALA A 630 39.83 28.56 22.63
CA ALA A 630 38.99 29.25 23.61
C ALA A 630 38.46 28.28 24.65
N THR A 631 38.62 28.64 25.92
CA THR A 631 38.09 27.92 27.05
C THR A 631 36.75 28.52 27.47
N ILE A 632 35.71 27.69 27.61
CA ILE A 632 34.41 28.07 28.13
C ILE A 632 34.52 28.49 29.61
N THR A 633 34.02 29.65 29.95
CA THR A 633 34.06 30.21 31.31
C THR A 633 32.72 30.13 32.05
N ARG A 634 31.62 30.04 31.33
CA ARG A 634 30.25 29.91 31.83
C ARG A 634 29.85 28.45 31.95
N ASP A 635 29.14 28.10 33.03
CA ASP A 635 28.51 26.77 33.10
C ASP A 635 27.38 26.67 32.08
N ASP A 636 27.38 25.56 31.37
CA ASP A 636 26.34 25.22 30.38
C ASP A 636 26.17 26.28 29.29
N ALA A 637 27.30 26.75 28.73
CA ALA A 637 27.30 27.79 27.71
C ALA A 637 26.59 27.31 26.40
N PRO A 638 25.62 28.07 25.86
CA PRO A 638 24.93 27.71 24.64
C PRO A 638 25.85 27.93 23.44
N LEU A 639 25.98 26.92 22.62
CA LEU A 639 26.60 27.01 21.29
C LEU A 639 25.47 27.07 20.25
N ARG A 640 25.57 28.02 19.34
CA ARG A 640 24.53 28.39 18.41
C ARG A 640 24.94 28.16 16.96
N GLU A 641 23.97 27.94 16.11
CA GLU A 641 24.15 27.75 14.67
C GLU A 641 24.78 28.99 14.01
N ALA A 642 24.28 30.18 14.35
CA ALA A 642 24.77 31.47 13.82
C ALA A 642 25.05 32.49 14.95
N ALA A 643 25.75 33.61 14.60
CA ALA A 643 26.13 34.68 15.53
C ALA A 643 24.93 35.55 15.94
N GLY A 644 24.12 35.08 16.86
CA GLY A 644 22.94 35.82 17.38
C GLY A 644 22.26 35.12 18.54
N ASP A 645 21.74 35.90 19.50
CA ASP A 645 21.08 35.36 20.69
C ASP A 645 19.78 34.60 20.40
N SER A 646 19.13 34.87 19.28
CA SER A 646 17.93 34.17 18.81
C SER A 646 18.20 33.00 17.89
N SER A 647 19.49 32.75 17.54
CA SER A 647 19.87 31.64 16.70
C SER A 647 19.69 30.30 17.42
N LEU A 648 19.42 29.25 16.64
CA LEU A 648 19.21 27.89 17.11
C LEU A 648 20.40 27.45 18.00
N VAL A 649 20.09 26.96 19.19
CA VAL A 649 21.07 26.32 20.07
C VAL A 649 21.29 24.89 19.60
N VAL A 650 22.49 24.61 19.10
CA VAL A 650 22.86 23.27 18.60
C VAL A 650 23.40 22.37 19.68
N GLY A 651 23.77 22.95 20.82
CA GLY A 651 24.19 22.23 22.02
C GLY A 651 24.77 23.15 23.07
N ARG A 652 25.20 22.56 24.18
CA ARG A 652 25.75 23.26 25.32
C ARG A 652 27.10 22.71 25.73
N ALA A 653 28.02 23.58 26.15
CA ALA A 653 29.32 23.17 26.60
C ALA A 653 29.52 23.44 28.10
N PRO A 654 30.00 22.48 28.90
CA PRO A 654 30.39 22.68 30.31
C PRO A 654 31.52 23.67 30.43
N LYS A 655 31.57 24.38 31.56
CA LYS A 655 32.71 25.21 31.93
C LYS A 655 33.99 24.41 31.90
N GLY A 656 35.03 25.01 31.34
CA GLY A 656 36.34 24.39 31.20
C GLY A 656 36.55 23.69 29.82
N THR A 657 35.49 23.40 29.06
CA THR A 657 35.60 22.83 27.70
C THR A 657 36.44 23.79 26.83
N VAL A 658 37.35 23.25 26.02
CA VAL A 658 38.22 24.00 25.14
C VAL A 658 38.03 23.61 23.70
N PHE A 659 37.67 24.58 22.86
CA PHE A 659 37.51 24.42 21.42
C PHE A 659 38.60 25.17 20.63
N LYS A 660 38.88 24.76 19.39
CA LYS A 660 39.57 25.58 18.41
C LYS A 660 38.68 26.73 18.00
N THR A 661 39.29 27.91 17.76
CA THR A 661 38.57 29.06 17.20
C THR A 661 38.87 29.17 15.71
N SER A 662 37.86 29.47 14.91
CA SER A 662 37.94 29.57 13.44
C SER A 662 37.42 30.89 12.89
N GLY A 663 36.82 31.75 13.75
CA GLY A 663 36.31 33.04 13.32
C GLY A 663 35.69 33.86 14.43
N LYS A 664 35.43 35.15 14.14
CA LYS A 664 34.72 36.09 15.02
C LYS A 664 33.70 36.87 14.18
N LEU A 665 32.46 36.96 14.67
CA LEU A 665 31.41 37.76 14.06
C LEU A 665 30.64 38.54 15.14
N GLY A 666 30.86 39.85 15.16
CA GLY A 666 30.29 40.73 16.21
C GLY A 666 30.66 40.29 17.62
N ALA A 667 29.67 40.04 18.46
CA ALA A 667 29.84 39.61 19.86
C ALA A 667 30.05 38.07 20.00
N PHE A 668 30.17 37.34 18.92
CA PHE A 668 30.27 35.87 18.93
C PHE A 668 31.61 35.39 18.35
N THR A 669 32.11 34.30 18.92
CA THR A 669 33.30 33.60 18.41
C THR A 669 32.86 32.25 17.83
N ARG A 670 33.30 31.99 16.58
CA ARG A 670 33.10 30.70 15.92
C ARG A 670 34.12 29.71 16.43
N VAL A 671 33.64 28.56 16.85
CA VAL A 671 34.47 27.47 17.41
C VAL A 671 34.20 26.18 16.61
N ASP A 672 35.24 25.38 16.43
CA ASP A 672 35.12 24.07 15.81
C ASP A 672 34.73 23.04 16.87
N VAL A 673 33.54 22.50 16.74
CA VAL A 673 32.97 21.49 17.66
C VAL A 673 33.60 20.13 17.39
N ASP A 674 33.75 19.80 16.13
CA ASP A 674 34.44 18.60 15.64
C ASP A 674 35.00 18.85 14.22
N ALA A 675 35.46 17.80 13.54
CA ALA A 675 36.02 17.89 12.20
C ALA A 675 35.03 18.37 11.12
N SER A 676 33.73 18.26 11.37
CA SER A 676 32.63 18.51 10.41
C SER A 676 31.70 19.64 10.81
N ARG A 677 31.77 20.10 12.09
CA ARG A 677 30.82 21.06 12.67
C ARG A 677 31.52 22.24 13.32
N SER A 678 31.01 23.42 13.08
CA SER A 678 31.34 24.64 13.82
C SER A 678 30.07 25.21 14.44
N ALA A 679 30.23 26.01 15.50
CA ALA A 679 29.16 26.72 16.17
C ALA A 679 29.66 28.07 16.70
N TYR A 680 28.73 28.95 17.07
CA TYR A 680 29.02 30.25 17.64
C TYR A 680 28.77 30.27 19.16
N VAL A 681 29.70 30.80 19.91
CA VAL A 681 29.56 31.04 21.36
C VAL A 681 29.75 32.53 21.60
N ALA A 682 29.00 33.08 22.57
CA ALA A 682 29.19 34.47 22.97
C ALA A 682 30.63 34.70 23.41
N THR A 683 31.29 35.73 22.86
CA THR A 683 32.71 36.03 23.21
C THR A 683 32.89 36.33 24.71
N ALA A 684 31.84 36.81 25.38
CA ALA A 684 31.83 37.04 26.84
C ALA A 684 31.88 35.73 27.67
N ASP A 685 31.46 34.59 27.07
CA ASP A 685 31.41 33.30 27.75
C ASP A 685 32.71 32.47 27.56
N ILE A 686 33.78 33.06 26.95
CA ILE A 686 35.04 32.39 26.69
C ILE A 686 36.24 33.21 27.16
N LYS A 687 37.38 32.54 27.35
CA LYS A 687 38.71 33.15 27.47
C LYS A 687 39.66 32.46 26.48
N ALA A 688 40.57 33.22 25.93
CA ALA A 688 41.60 32.70 25.01
C ALA A 688 42.52 31.68 25.69
N GLY A 689 42.96 30.67 24.95
CA GLY A 689 43.93 29.67 25.38
C GLY A 689 43.30 28.37 25.91
N GLY A 690 44.17 27.41 26.19
CA GLY A 690 43.85 26.08 26.70
C GLY A 690 44.15 24.99 25.70
N ASN A 691 44.30 23.75 26.14
CA ASN A 691 44.43 22.57 25.32
C ASN A 691 43.05 22.04 24.93
N VAL A 692 42.80 21.78 23.66
CA VAL A 692 41.51 21.30 23.14
C VAL A 692 41.10 20.05 23.88
N HIS A 693 39.94 20.07 24.55
CA HIS A 693 39.34 18.94 25.25
C HIS A 693 37.87 19.21 25.55
N GLY A 694 37.13 18.13 25.82
CA GLY A 694 35.70 18.15 26.10
C GLY A 694 34.85 18.01 24.84
N THR A 695 33.56 17.89 25.04
CA THR A 695 32.58 17.66 23.97
C THR A 695 31.35 18.53 24.16
N LEU A 696 30.69 18.83 23.06
CA LEU A 696 29.36 19.46 23.07
C LEU A 696 28.30 18.46 23.54
N LYS A 697 27.44 18.87 24.45
CA LYS A 697 26.18 18.15 24.74
C LYS A 697 25.14 18.60 23.71
N PRO A 698 24.62 17.70 22.83
CA PRO A 698 23.60 18.07 21.87
C PRO A 698 22.35 18.62 22.55
N GLU A 699 21.74 19.64 22.00
CA GLU A 699 20.39 20.07 22.32
C GLU A 699 19.42 19.31 21.41
N TRP A 700 18.60 18.44 21.99
CA TRP A 700 17.61 17.68 21.19
C TRP A 700 16.43 18.59 20.87
N GLN A 701 16.16 18.82 19.59
CA GLN A 701 15.09 19.70 19.13
C GLN A 701 13.75 18.99 19.14
N VAL A 702 13.76 17.71 18.82
CA VAL A 702 12.57 16.87 18.83
C VAL A 702 12.86 15.59 19.60
N THR A 703 12.12 15.42 20.68
CA THR A 703 12.12 14.21 21.52
C THR A 703 10.67 13.83 21.75
N PRO A 704 10.12 12.83 21.04
CA PRO A 704 8.73 12.42 21.27
C PRO A 704 8.50 11.92 22.71
N PRO A 705 7.30 12.10 23.27
CA PRO A 705 6.97 11.61 24.60
C PRO A 705 7.22 10.11 24.74
N LEU A 706 7.83 9.68 25.83
CA LEU A 706 7.95 8.25 26.16
C LEU A 706 6.59 7.75 26.64
N LEU A 707 6.03 6.76 25.95
CA LEU A 707 4.71 6.19 26.24
C LEU A 707 4.84 4.74 26.67
N SER A 708 4.12 4.36 27.73
CA SER A 708 4.00 2.98 28.20
C SER A 708 2.54 2.67 28.45
N VAL A 709 2.02 1.61 27.80
CA VAL A 709 0.63 1.16 27.91
C VAL A 709 0.60 -0.30 28.33
N ILE A 710 -0.26 -0.61 29.30
CA ILE A 710 -0.52 -1.97 29.79
C ILE A 710 -1.99 -2.31 29.46
N ALA A 711 -2.19 -3.41 28.76
CA ALA A 711 -3.50 -3.96 28.43
C ALA A 711 -3.42 -5.47 28.24
N PRO A 712 -4.50 -6.23 28.54
CA PRO A 712 -4.57 -7.64 28.19
C PRO A 712 -4.71 -7.84 26.66
N THR A 713 -4.13 -8.90 26.13
CA THR A 713 -4.24 -9.26 24.68
C THR A 713 -5.53 -9.98 24.32
N VAL A 714 -6.28 -10.47 25.34
CA VAL A 714 -7.56 -11.19 25.15
C VAL A 714 -8.55 -10.73 26.20
N VAL A 715 -9.78 -10.43 25.80
CA VAL A 715 -10.91 -10.09 26.70
C VAL A 715 -12.20 -10.79 26.26
N VAL A 716 -13.12 -10.96 27.24
CA VAL A 716 -14.46 -11.52 27.06
C VAL A 716 -15.50 -10.46 27.43
N GLY A 717 -15.32 -9.24 27.03
CA GLY A 717 -16.22 -8.13 27.33
C GLY A 717 -16.29 -7.15 26.17
N ASP A 718 -17.14 -6.14 26.30
CA ASP A 718 -17.34 -5.13 25.27
C ASP A 718 -16.30 -4.02 25.32
N SER A 719 -15.37 -4.05 26.28
CA SER A 719 -14.29 -3.08 26.45
C SER A 719 -13.04 -3.73 27.02
N VAL A 720 -11.90 -3.08 26.79
CA VAL A 720 -10.63 -3.37 27.45
C VAL A 720 -10.26 -2.22 28.40
N HIS A 721 -9.83 -2.55 29.59
CA HIS A 721 -9.26 -1.58 30.52
C HIS A 721 -7.78 -1.41 30.22
N ILE A 722 -7.37 -0.18 29.87
CA ILE A 722 -5.96 0.18 29.63
C ILE A 722 -5.46 1.10 30.73
N LYS A 723 -4.18 0.94 31.08
CA LYS A 723 -3.45 1.84 31.95
C LYS A 723 -2.18 2.29 31.24
N GLY A 724 -1.83 3.57 31.37
CA GLY A 724 -0.62 4.05 30.73
C GLY A 724 0.02 5.20 31.46
N HIS A 725 1.28 5.42 31.10
CA HIS A 725 2.11 6.52 31.57
C HIS A 725 2.79 7.16 30.36
N ALA A 726 2.71 8.49 30.26
CA ALA A 726 3.44 9.27 29.30
C ALA A 726 4.39 10.24 30.02
N SER A 727 5.61 10.40 29.51
CA SER A 727 6.59 11.36 30.05
C SER A 727 7.39 12.01 28.93
N ASP A 728 7.76 13.25 29.10
CA ASP A 728 8.45 14.09 28.12
C ASP A 728 9.45 15.01 28.85
N ASP A 729 10.46 15.50 28.15
CA ASP A 729 11.44 16.44 28.70
C ASP A 729 10.91 17.90 28.77
N ARG A 730 9.82 18.21 28.06
CA ARG A 730 9.21 19.53 27.95
C ARG A 730 7.74 19.52 28.37
N LEU A 731 6.90 18.73 27.71
CA LEU A 731 5.45 18.78 27.86
C LEU A 731 4.76 17.51 27.34
N VAL A 732 4.02 16.81 28.14
CA VAL A 732 2.94 15.93 27.68
C VAL A 732 1.67 16.77 27.60
N ARG A 733 1.23 17.13 26.41
CA ARG A 733 0.04 17.95 26.17
C ARG A 733 -1.26 17.19 26.42
N ASP A 734 -1.36 16.02 25.82
CA ASP A 734 -2.54 15.16 25.94
C ASP A 734 -2.23 13.71 25.53
N VAL A 735 -3.17 12.82 25.87
CA VAL A 735 -3.24 11.45 25.42
C VAL A 735 -4.59 11.21 24.76
N TYR A 736 -4.60 10.49 23.64
CA TYR A 736 -5.84 10.00 23.03
C TYR A 736 -5.69 8.58 22.51
N VAL A 737 -6.82 7.88 22.35
CA VAL A 737 -6.87 6.50 21.88
C VAL A 737 -7.78 6.41 20.67
N ARG A 738 -7.29 5.72 19.65
CA ARG A 738 -8.08 5.28 18.50
C ARG A 738 -8.19 3.76 18.51
N VAL A 739 -9.30 3.25 18.03
CA VAL A 739 -9.49 1.80 17.84
C VAL A 739 -9.82 1.53 16.40
N TRP A 740 -9.10 0.57 15.83
CA TRP A 740 -9.36 0.06 14.51
C TRP A 740 -9.64 -1.45 14.57
N ASN A 741 -10.60 -1.92 13.78
CA ASN A 741 -10.96 -3.32 13.66
C ASN A 741 -11.25 -3.62 12.19
N ARG A 742 -10.44 -4.49 11.58
CA ARG A 742 -10.50 -4.82 10.16
C ARG A 742 -11.89 -5.30 9.70
N ASN A 743 -12.53 -6.11 10.53
CA ASN A 743 -13.79 -6.78 10.17
C ASN A 743 -15.02 -5.90 10.43
N ALA A 744 -14.90 -4.90 11.29
CA ALA A 744 -16.05 -4.10 11.69
C ALA A 744 -16.47 -3.04 10.66
N LYS A 745 -15.66 -2.79 9.61
CA LYS A 745 -15.88 -1.71 8.60
C LYS A 745 -16.34 -0.38 9.24
N ILE A 746 -15.83 -0.11 10.42
CA ILE A 746 -16.20 1.07 11.22
C ILE A 746 -15.07 2.08 11.11
N PRO A 747 -15.38 3.37 10.85
CA PRO A 747 -14.40 4.44 10.86
C PRO A 747 -13.58 4.43 12.15
N VAL A 748 -12.26 4.66 12.06
CA VAL A 748 -11.38 4.79 13.21
C VAL A 748 -11.97 5.87 14.14
N LYS A 749 -12.49 5.45 15.29
CA LYS A 749 -13.08 6.38 16.26
C LYS A 749 -12.06 6.74 17.32
N LYS A 750 -12.01 8.03 17.67
CA LYS A 750 -11.33 8.51 18.87
C LYS A 750 -12.15 8.03 20.07
N ALA A 751 -11.70 6.91 20.66
CA ALA A 751 -12.41 6.26 21.76
C ALA A 751 -12.18 6.91 23.11
N PHE A 752 -11.04 7.64 23.24
CA PHE A 752 -10.67 8.32 24.50
C PHE A 752 -9.84 9.55 24.20
N TYR A 753 -9.95 10.56 25.06
CA TYR A 753 -9.12 11.77 25.04
C TYR A 753 -8.97 12.34 26.44
N GLN A 754 -7.74 12.60 26.84
CA GLN A 754 -7.44 13.25 28.12
C GLN A 754 -6.36 14.32 27.93
N PRO A 755 -6.70 15.62 28.12
CA PRO A 755 -5.71 16.69 28.13
C PRO A 755 -4.97 16.70 29.47
N ASN A 756 -3.68 17.03 29.47
CA ASN A 756 -2.90 17.24 30.69
C ASN A 756 -3.16 18.64 31.25
N ARG A 757 -4.14 18.73 32.15
CA ARG A 757 -4.58 19.99 32.79
C ARG A 757 -4.06 20.16 34.23
N LEU A 758 -3.25 19.23 34.71
CA LEU A 758 -2.75 19.29 36.09
C LEU A 758 -1.89 20.53 36.30
N ALA A 759 -2.12 21.23 37.43
CA ALA A 759 -1.37 22.43 37.81
C ALA A 759 0.08 22.10 38.25
N GLY A 760 0.46 20.84 38.23
CA GLY A 760 1.77 20.34 38.65
C GLY A 760 2.75 20.13 37.53
N ASP A 761 3.46 19.03 37.58
CA ASP A 761 4.46 18.62 36.57
C ASP A 761 3.78 18.21 35.27
N ARG A 762 3.80 19.09 34.29
CA ARG A 762 3.20 18.84 32.94
C ARG A 762 4.07 17.98 32.04
N THR A 763 5.23 17.56 32.52
CA THR A 763 6.12 16.65 31.80
C THR A 763 5.70 15.18 31.95
N LYS A 764 4.70 14.88 32.79
CA LYS A 764 4.23 13.52 33.06
C LYS A 764 2.71 13.45 33.06
N MET A 765 2.19 12.31 32.71
CA MET A 765 0.76 12.06 32.68
C MET A 765 0.45 10.58 32.85
N ASP A 766 -0.30 10.22 33.89
CA ASP A 766 -0.91 8.90 34.02
C ASP A 766 -2.35 8.93 33.50
N PHE A 767 -2.77 7.85 32.89
CA PHE A 767 -4.12 7.69 32.35
C PHE A 767 -4.64 6.28 32.51
N GLU A 768 -5.95 6.16 32.66
CA GLU A 768 -6.69 4.90 32.63
C GLU A 768 -7.98 5.10 31.84
N ALA A 769 -8.37 4.09 31.05
CA ALA A 769 -9.58 4.16 30.24
C ALA A 769 -10.15 2.78 29.93
N ASP A 770 -11.49 2.71 29.87
CA ASP A 770 -12.21 1.56 29.29
C ASP A 770 -12.48 1.83 27.82
N ILE A 771 -11.84 1.08 26.95
CA ILE A 771 -11.86 1.28 25.51
C ILE A 771 -12.83 0.26 24.88
N PRO A 772 -13.86 0.71 24.14
CA PRO A 772 -14.81 -0.20 23.49
C PRO A 772 -14.14 -1.05 22.41
N LEU A 773 -14.56 -2.31 22.30
CA LEU A 773 -14.02 -3.28 21.37
C LEU A 773 -15.13 -3.87 20.49
N TRP A 774 -14.78 -4.13 19.23
CA TRP A 774 -15.60 -4.90 18.30
C TRP A 774 -15.16 -6.37 18.29
N ALA A 775 -16.00 -7.24 17.75
CA ALA A 775 -15.72 -8.66 17.64
C ALA A 775 -14.41 -8.94 16.90
N GLY A 776 -13.62 -9.89 17.40
CA GLY A 776 -12.31 -10.26 16.82
C GLY A 776 -11.17 -9.37 17.28
N SER A 777 -10.15 -9.19 16.44
CA SER A 777 -8.93 -8.45 16.76
C SER A 777 -9.12 -6.95 16.59
N ASN A 778 -8.75 -6.18 17.63
CA ASN A 778 -8.82 -4.72 17.68
C ASN A 778 -7.42 -4.14 17.86
N LEU A 779 -7.02 -3.20 17.00
CA LEU A 779 -5.82 -2.41 17.20
C LEU A 779 -6.16 -1.19 18.04
N VAL A 780 -5.69 -1.16 19.26
CA VAL A 780 -5.86 -0.06 20.20
C VAL A 780 -4.61 0.80 20.12
N GLN A 781 -4.72 1.92 19.41
CA GLN A 781 -3.63 2.86 19.15
C GLN A 781 -3.69 3.99 20.17
N VAL A 782 -2.67 4.07 21.03
CA VAL A 782 -2.54 5.09 22.07
C VAL A 782 -1.49 6.09 21.64
N PHE A 783 -1.88 7.36 21.58
CA PHE A 783 -1.03 8.48 21.21
C PHE A 783 -0.77 9.37 22.42
N ALA A 784 0.49 9.75 22.64
CA ALA A 784 0.88 10.81 23.55
C ALA A 784 1.49 11.96 22.74
N ARG A 785 1.06 13.21 22.97
CA ARG A 785 1.49 14.35 22.19
C ARG A 785 2.17 15.42 23.04
N GLU A 786 3.29 15.94 22.55
CA GLU A 786 3.84 17.24 22.92
C GLU A 786 3.15 18.34 22.11
N SER A 787 3.06 18.16 20.77
CA SER A 787 2.43 19.09 19.82
C SER A 787 1.54 18.32 18.81
N ASN A 788 1.14 18.92 17.72
CA ASN A 788 0.47 18.22 16.62
C ASN A 788 1.47 17.42 15.78
N GLU A 789 2.69 17.91 15.72
CA GLU A 789 3.77 17.35 14.91
C GLU A 789 4.59 16.32 15.72
N VAL A 790 4.79 16.56 17.02
CA VAL A 790 5.60 15.71 17.88
C VAL A 790 4.70 14.84 18.75
N GLN A 791 4.67 13.55 18.45
CA GLN A 791 3.87 12.56 19.14
C GLN A 791 4.54 11.19 19.15
N SER A 792 4.11 10.34 20.06
CA SER A 792 4.44 8.93 20.09
C SER A 792 3.19 8.08 19.99
N LEU A 793 3.34 6.89 19.43
CA LEU A 793 2.30 5.88 19.24
C LEU A 793 2.72 4.56 19.89
N GLN A 794 1.83 3.97 20.68
CA GLN A 794 1.95 2.56 21.07
C GLN A 794 0.67 1.82 20.69
N THR A 795 0.84 0.76 19.89
CA THR A 795 -0.26 -0.11 19.48
C THR A 795 -0.32 -1.35 20.34
N VAL A 796 -1.52 -1.66 20.86
CA VAL A 796 -1.84 -2.90 21.57
C VAL A 796 -2.92 -3.63 20.76
N VAL A 797 -2.70 -4.91 20.47
CA VAL A 797 -3.69 -5.74 19.77
C VAL A 797 -4.49 -6.54 20.79
N VAL A 798 -5.80 -6.37 20.78
CA VAL A 798 -6.72 -6.99 21.76
C VAL A 798 -7.74 -7.84 21.01
N LEU A 799 -7.73 -9.14 21.26
CA LEU A 799 -8.72 -10.09 20.76
C LEU A 799 -9.95 -10.09 21.67
N LYS A 800 -11.10 -9.72 21.13
CA LYS A 800 -12.40 -9.86 21.81
C LYS A 800 -13.05 -11.20 21.46
N ARG A 801 -13.30 -12.03 22.46
CA ARG A 801 -13.97 -13.35 22.34
C ARG A 801 -15.38 -13.30 22.93
N ALA A 802 -16.26 -14.19 22.46
CA ALA A 802 -17.56 -14.42 23.08
C ALA A 802 -17.41 -15.10 24.47
N PRO A 803 -18.43 -15.02 25.36
CA PRO A 803 -18.40 -15.68 26.67
C PRO A 803 -18.23 -17.21 26.60
N ASP A 804 -18.68 -17.84 25.53
CA ASP A 804 -18.50 -19.29 25.27
C ASP A 804 -17.11 -19.63 24.69
N GLY A 805 -16.25 -18.62 24.52
CA GLY A 805 -14.91 -18.76 23.96
C GLY A 805 -14.87 -18.77 22.45
N SER A 806 -16.00 -18.66 21.74
CA SER A 806 -16.03 -18.50 20.29
C SER A 806 -15.67 -17.06 19.87
N ILE A 807 -15.34 -16.85 18.58
CA ILE A 807 -15.32 -15.49 18.02
C ILE A 807 -16.79 -15.03 17.93
N VAL A 808 -17.06 -13.83 18.43
CA VAL A 808 -18.39 -13.23 18.26
C VAL A 808 -18.62 -13.07 16.76
N ALA A 809 -19.59 -13.80 16.20
CA ALA A 809 -20.02 -13.60 14.83
C ALA A 809 -20.45 -12.12 14.69
N GLN A 810 -19.97 -11.44 13.67
CA GLN A 810 -20.44 -10.09 13.38
C GLN A 810 -21.94 -10.16 13.07
N PRO A 811 -22.76 -9.25 13.61
CA PRO A 811 -24.12 -9.13 13.13
C PRO A 811 -24.08 -8.80 11.63
N SER A 812 -24.91 -9.49 10.86
CA SER A 812 -25.13 -9.12 9.45
C SER A 812 -25.45 -7.62 9.37
N PRO A 813 -25.03 -6.90 8.32
CA PRO A 813 -25.43 -5.50 8.12
C PRO A 813 -26.93 -5.25 8.20
N ALA A 814 -27.74 -6.30 8.01
CA ALA A 814 -29.20 -6.28 8.17
C ALA A 814 -29.68 -6.17 9.64
N ASP A 815 -28.82 -6.50 10.61
CA ASP A 815 -29.17 -6.53 12.05
C ASP A 815 -28.69 -5.27 12.82
N SER A 816 -28.16 -4.28 12.13
CA SER A 816 -27.75 -3.01 12.76
C SER A 816 -29.00 -2.20 13.11
N PRO A 817 -29.17 -1.78 14.38
CA PRO A 817 -30.29 -0.89 14.72
C PRO A 817 -30.17 0.44 13.94
N PRO A 818 -31.29 1.03 13.51
CA PRO A 818 -31.25 2.29 12.78
C PRO A 818 -30.52 3.35 13.60
N ALA A 819 -29.64 4.10 12.93
CA ALA A 819 -28.88 5.17 13.55
C ALA A 819 -29.83 6.11 14.32
N SER A 820 -29.56 6.32 15.61
CA SER A 820 -30.32 7.27 16.43
C SER A 820 -30.29 8.66 15.75
N PRO A 821 -31.43 9.35 15.64
CA PRO A 821 -31.45 10.67 15.05
C PRO A 821 -30.57 11.64 15.82
N PRO A 822 -29.90 12.61 15.16
CA PRO A 822 -29.03 13.56 15.82
C PRO A 822 -29.80 14.33 16.87
N ALA A 823 -29.23 14.42 18.08
CA ALA A 823 -29.80 15.20 19.16
C ALA A 823 -30.00 16.65 18.69
N LYS A 824 -31.22 17.11 18.71
CA LYS A 824 -31.56 18.54 18.51
C LYS A 824 -30.81 19.35 19.57
N LYS A 825 -30.02 20.33 19.14
CA LYS A 825 -29.55 21.41 19.99
C LYS A 825 -30.70 22.32 20.30
#